data_991b621213d34b549c8eb4b3683b50ce
#
_entry.id   991b621213d34b549c8eb4b3683b50ce
#
_cell.length_a   1.000
_cell.length_b   1.000
_cell.length_c   1.000
_cell.angle_alpha   90.00
_cell.angle_beta   90.00
_cell.angle_gamma   90.00
#
_symmetry.space_group_name_H-M   'P 1'
#
loop_
_entity.id
_entity.type
_entity.pdbx_description
1 polymer ?
#
loop_
_entity_poly.entity_id
_entity_poly.type
_entity_poly.pdbx_seq_one_letter_code
_entity_poly.pdbx_strand_id
1 'polypeptide(L)'
;MDTMILKMPAVALRGMVILPGMIAHFDVSREKSIKAVENCMMDAQKIFLVAQRDVEQDEPSVGDLYKIGVIAEVKQVIKLQNNIVRILVEGLERAELYSLAWTEPYLLAEIIRFDDAMDEGLSDEAKTAMLRSIQETYRKYQTVNPRAGKELLRQLGELTDLERLIDQVAHNLPVGYDEKQKVLEAVSITERYEVLMAILLKEIEITAIKNEFQAKVKERVDQNQKEYILREQMKLIREELGEDNTESDADGYLQTLGKLKAGKEVKERIKKEIDRFRNISPNSSESTVSRGYIETLLELPWNKASVDNKDIKNAERILEEDHYGLEKVKERMLEFLAVRNLTKKGESPIICLVGPPGTGKTSIARSVARALDKKYVRICLGGVRDEAEIRGHRRTYVGAMPGRIVNGIKSAGVKNPLMLLDEIDKMSSDYKGDTASALLEVLDSEQNSKFRDHYVEIPIDLSEVLFIATANSVQTIPRPLLDRMELIEVSSYTENEKVHIAKEHLMEKQLERNGLEAKQLTVSDSALQKIISSYVKEAGVRSLERKLGEIARKAAREIYEGNKTCVKITAQNLEKYLGKEKYSFDKKNDTDEIGIVRGLAWTSVGGDTLEIEVNVMPGKGEFQLTGQLGDVMKESAQTGISYIRSISEEYQIPKKFFKENDIHIHIPEGAVPKDGPSAGITMATAMLSAITKTPVRADVAMTGEITLRGRVLPIGGLKEKILAAKNAGIKTVCVPKKNEKDIEEISQEIRKGIEIIFVENLQQVLDIAFVRGE
;
A
#
# COMPACT_ATOMS: atom_id res chain seq x y z
N MET A 1 26.63 -27.89 40.23
CA MET A 1 26.84 -28.86 39.16
C MET A 1 27.76 -28.20 38.14
N ASP A 2 28.95 -28.76 37.92
CA ASP A 2 29.86 -28.20 36.92
C ASP A 2 29.28 -28.48 35.54
N THR A 3 28.76 -27.47 34.92
CA THR A 3 28.25 -27.53 33.54
C THR A 3 29.45 -27.77 32.63
N MET A 4 29.57 -28.96 32.08
CA MET A 4 30.71 -29.35 31.25
C MET A 4 30.59 -28.66 29.88
N ILE A 5 31.35 -27.57 29.70
CA ILE A 5 31.42 -26.87 28.42
C ILE A 5 32.28 -27.69 27.47
N LEU A 6 31.69 -28.09 26.34
CA LEU A 6 32.37 -28.82 25.28
C LEU A 6 32.77 -27.83 24.16
N LYS A 7 33.95 -28.06 23.57
CA LYS A 7 34.41 -27.31 22.39
C LYS A 7 34.38 -28.22 21.18
N MET A 8 33.71 -27.77 20.13
CA MET A 8 33.70 -28.51 18.86
C MET A 8 33.54 -27.61 17.63
N PRO A 9 34.01 -28.07 16.48
CA PRO A 9 33.79 -27.37 15.24
C PRO A 9 32.30 -27.13 14.98
N ALA A 10 31.95 -25.95 14.45
CA ALA A 10 30.57 -25.57 14.20
C ALA A 10 30.34 -25.13 12.76
N VAL A 11 29.15 -25.41 12.25
CA VAL A 11 28.67 -24.93 10.95
C VAL A 11 27.33 -24.20 11.12
N ALA A 12 27.28 -22.97 10.61
CA ALA A 12 26.07 -22.16 10.54
C ALA A 12 25.24 -22.56 9.31
N LEU A 13 24.04 -23.10 9.56
CA LEU A 13 23.12 -23.57 8.53
C LEU A 13 22.24 -22.45 8.01
N ARG A 14 22.05 -22.38 6.69
CA ARG A 14 21.19 -21.41 6.03
C ARG A 14 19.85 -22.04 5.66
N GLY A 15 18.75 -21.51 6.20
CA GLY A 15 17.40 -21.92 5.82
C GLY A 15 17.04 -23.37 6.11
N MET A 16 17.80 -24.05 6.97
CA MET A 16 17.52 -25.40 7.40
C MET A 16 17.88 -25.63 8.86
N VAL A 17 17.21 -26.59 9.45
CA VAL A 17 17.43 -27.04 10.85
C VAL A 17 17.58 -28.55 10.84
N ILE A 18 18.55 -29.05 11.56
CA ILE A 18 18.73 -30.47 11.82
C ILE A 18 18.13 -30.78 13.18
N LEU A 19 17.33 -31.84 13.26
CA LEU A 19 16.74 -32.34 14.50
C LEU A 19 17.47 -33.62 14.95
N PRO A 20 17.45 -33.99 16.22
CA PRO A 20 17.98 -35.27 16.67
C PRO A 20 17.33 -36.46 15.97
N GLY A 21 18.11 -37.47 15.59
CA GLY A 21 17.66 -38.60 14.80
C GLY A 21 17.43 -38.33 13.31
N MET A 22 17.65 -37.10 12.84
CA MET A 22 17.52 -36.76 11.43
C MET A 22 18.81 -37.07 10.67
N ILE A 23 18.69 -37.77 9.54
CA ILE A 23 19.76 -37.95 8.57
C ILE A 23 19.52 -36.96 7.41
N ALA A 24 20.47 -36.08 7.19
CA ALA A 24 20.35 -35.08 6.14
C ALA A 24 21.67 -34.91 5.38
N HIS A 25 21.55 -34.53 4.12
CA HIS A 25 22.68 -34.10 3.32
C HIS A 25 22.49 -32.65 2.91
N PHE A 26 23.58 -31.88 2.92
CA PHE A 26 23.59 -30.50 2.45
C PHE A 26 24.98 -30.09 1.95
N ASP A 27 25.00 -29.02 1.18
CA ASP A 27 26.18 -28.52 0.54
C ASP A 27 26.78 -27.37 1.37
N VAL A 28 28.08 -27.46 1.62
CA VAL A 28 28.87 -26.47 2.34
C VAL A 28 29.80 -25.78 1.35
N SER A 29 29.69 -24.48 1.24
CA SER A 29 30.44 -23.65 0.28
C SER A 29 31.33 -22.59 0.96
N ARG A 30 31.03 -22.21 2.20
CA ARG A 30 31.84 -21.24 2.94
C ARG A 30 33.18 -21.86 3.38
N GLU A 31 34.27 -21.15 3.15
CA GLU A 31 35.63 -21.64 3.50
C GLU A 31 35.78 -22.02 4.97
N LYS A 32 35.23 -21.18 5.87
CA LYS A 32 35.23 -21.46 7.33
C LYS A 32 34.46 -22.74 7.67
N SER A 33 33.33 -22.97 7.03
CA SER A 33 32.50 -24.15 7.24
C SER A 33 33.17 -25.42 6.67
N ILE A 34 33.85 -25.31 5.53
CA ILE A 34 34.61 -26.42 4.94
C ILE A 34 35.76 -26.82 5.87
N LYS A 35 36.51 -25.85 6.39
CA LYS A 35 37.58 -26.09 7.39
C LYS A 35 37.04 -26.72 8.67
N ALA A 36 35.86 -26.30 9.14
CA ALA A 36 35.20 -26.92 10.30
C ALA A 36 34.90 -28.41 10.07
N VAL A 37 34.38 -28.75 8.88
CA VAL A 37 34.10 -30.15 8.50
C VAL A 37 35.39 -30.95 8.35
N GLU A 38 36.44 -30.41 7.72
CA GLU A 38 37.72 -31.08 7.58
C GLU A 38 38.37 -31.36 8.92
N ASN A 39 38.30 -30.39 9.85
CA ASN A 39 38.80 -30.58 11.23
C ASN A 39 38.01 -31.63 12.00
N CYS A 40 36.67 -31.60 11.88
CA CYS A 40 35.77 -32.59 12.47
C CYS A 40 36.13 -34.03 12.03
N MET A 41 36.47 -34.25 10.76
CA MET A 41 36.83 -35.56 10.21
C MET A 41 38.17 -36.10 10.72
N MET A 42 39.05 -35.23 11.25
CA MET A 42 40.33 -35.62 11.85
C MET A 42 40.22 -36.03 13.32
N ASP A 43 39.11 -35.70 13.96
CA ASP A 43 38.87 -35.97 15.40
C ASP A 43 37.66 -36.92 15.56
N ALA A 44 36.72 -36.63 16.43
CA ALA A 44 35.62 -37.48 16.81
C ALA A 44 34.45 -37.60 15.80
N GLN A 45 34.56 -37.02 14.59
CA GLN A 45 33.53 -36.93 13.56
C GLN A 45 32.23 -36.23 14.03
N LYS A 46 32.30 -35.48 15.13
CA LYS A 46 31.19 -34.74 15.71
C LYS A 46 31.32 -33.28 15.41
N ILE A 47 30.22 -32.66 14.97
CA ILE A 47 30.13 -31.24 14.57
C ILE A 47 28.89 -30.61 15.18
N PHE A 48 28.95 -29.35 15.59
CA PHE A 48 27.81 -28.61 16.05
C PHE A 48 27.17 -27.89 14.92
N LEU A 49 25.88 -28.16 14.68
CA LEU A 49 25.07 -27.56 13.62
C LEU A 49 24.05 -26.60 14.24
N VAL A 50 24.10 -25.34 13.83
CA VAL A 50 23.22 -24.30 14.35
C VAL A 50 22.67 -23.45 13.21
N ALA A 51 21.37 -23.15 13.22
CA ALA A 51 20.74 -22.34 12.19
C ALA A 51 21.05 -20.85 12.33
N GLN A 52 21.13 -20.15 11.21
CA GLN A 52 21.19 -18.68 11.18
C GLN A 52 19.80 -18.09 11.30
N ARG A 53 19.69 -16.93 11.98
CA ARG A 53 18.44 -16.16 12.05
C ARG A 53 18.14 -15.46 10.72
N ASP A 54 19.18 -14.88 10.11
CA ASP A 54 19.09 -14.23 8.80
C ASP A 54 19.85 -15.07 7.75
N VAL A 55 19.11 -15.54 6.75
CA VAL A 55 19.65 -16.39 5.66
C VAL A 55 20.59 -15.63 4.73
N GLU A 56 20.41 -14.31 4.61
CA GLU A 56 21.19 -13.46 3.69
C GLU A 56 22.59 -13.12 4.22
N GLN A 57 22.86 -13.32 5.51
CA GLN A 57 24.13 -12.94 6.12
C GLN A 57 25.24 -13.93 5.79
N ASP A 58 26.33 -13.44 5.18
CA ASP A 58 27.46 -14.29 4.77
C ASP A 58 28.35 -14.72 5.93
N GLU A 59 28.68 -13.82 6.86
CA GLU A 59 29.51 -14.09 8.02
C GLU A 59 28.72 -13.86 9.32
N PRO A 60 28.05 -14.89 9.86
CA PRO A 60 27.25 -14.74 11.07
C PRO A 60 28.13 -14.61 12.32
N SER A 61 27.80 -13.64 13.17
CA SER A 61 28.27 -13.51 14.54
C SER A 61 27.46 -14.40 15.49
N VAL A 62 27.85 -14.48 16.77
CA VAL A 62 27.07 -15.22 17.80
C VAL A 62 25.63 -14.75 17.88
N GLY A 63 25.37 -13.43 17.72
CA GLY A 63 24.02 -12.86 17.79
C GLY A 63 23.12 -13.24 16.61
N ASP A 64 23.71 -13.62 15.47
CA ASP A 64 23.02 -13.99 14.25
C ASP A 64 22.65 -15.49 14.19
N LEU A 65 23.13 -16.26 15.19
CA LEU A 65 22.83 -17.67 15.33
C LEU A 65 21.70 -17.89 16.33
N TYR A 66 20.98 -18.99 16.16
CA TYR A 66 20.07 -19.47 17.19
C TYR A 66 20.84 -19.99 18.39
N LYS A 67 20.22 -19.96 19.56
CA LYS A 67 20.90 -20.42 20.79
C LYS A 67 21.01 -21.93 20.87
N ILE A 68 20.02 -22.64 20.33
CA ILE A 68 19.97 -24.11 20.39
C ILE A 68 20.25 -24.67 19.01
N GLY A 69 21.20 -25.55 18.95
CA GLY A 69 21.58 -26.34 17.79
C GLY A 69 21.65 -27.83 18.11
N VAL A 70 22.26 -28.59 17.22
CA VAL A 70 22.38 -30.05 17.34
C VAL A 70 23.83 -30.47 17.16
N ILE A 71 24.28 -31.35 18.07
CA ILE A 71 25.49 -32.12 17.87
C ILE A 71 25.19 -33.22 16.86
N ALA A 72 25.89 -33.23 15.75
CA ALA A 72 25.69 -34.17 14.68
C ALA A 72 26.97 -34.97 14.40
N GLU A 73 26.80 -36.19 13.95
CA GLU A 73 27.89 -37.04 13.45
C GLU A 73 27.98 -36.95 11.94
N VAL A 74 29.15 -36.67 11.41
CA VAL A 74 29.41 -36.64 9.97
C VAL A 74 29.66 -38.08 9.47
N LYS A 75 28.72 -38.63 8.72
CA LYS A 75 28.79 -40.00 8.16
C LYS A 75 29.55 -40.09 6.87
N GLN A 76 29.45 -39.04 6.03
CA GLN A 76 30.07 -39.03 4.71
C GLN A 76 30.37 -37.60 4.27
N VAL A 77 31.52 -37.44 3.60
CA VAL A 77 31.96 -36.18 2.99
C VAL A 77 32.32 -36.43 1.53
N ILE A 78 31.71 -35.66 0.62
CA ILE A 78 31.95 -35.77 -0.83
C ILE A 78 32.39 -34.39 -1.31
N LYS A 79 33.61 -34.29 -1.89
CA LYS A 79 34.08 -33.07 -2.51
C LYS A 79 33.48 -32.94 -3.93
N LEU A 80 32.80 -31.85 -4.21
CA LEU A 80 32.21 -31.52 -5.52
C LEU A 80 33.07 -30.51 -6.24
N GLN A 81 32.74 -30.21 -7.50
CA GLN A 81 33.41 -29.14 -8.26
C GLN A 81 33.09 -27.74 -7.65
N ASN A 82 33.93 -26.75 -7.91
CA ASN A 82 33.79 -25.36 -7.42
C ASN A 82 33.91 -25.19 -5.89
N ASN A 83 34.78 -25.96 -5.23
CA ASN A 83 35.05 -25.84 -3.81
C ASN A 83 33.79 -26.06 -2.91
N ILE A 84 32.82 -26.84 -3.37
CA ILE A 84 31.64 -27.22 -2.61
C ILE A 84 31.87 -28.59 -2.02
N VAL A 85 31.50 -28.76 -0.73
CA VAL A 85 31.59 -30.03 -0.03
C VAL A 85 30.20 -30.47 0.38
N ARG A 86 29.74 -31.60 -0.10
CA ARG A 86 28.51 -32.25 0.33
C ARG A 86 28.78 -33.13 1.52
N ILE A 87 28.05 -32.94 2.58
CA ILE A 87 28.16 -33.76 3.80
C ILE A 87 26.85 -34.47 4.08
N LEU A 88 26.95 -35.70 4.56
CA LEU A 88 25.86 -36.46 5.15
C LEU A 88 26.06 -36.49 6.66
N VAL A 89 25.06 -36.00 7.38
CA VAL A 89 25.11 -35.91 8.85
C VAL A 89 23.92 -36.62 9.47
N GLU A 90 24.12 -37.14 10.68
CA GLU A 90 23.07 -37.64 11.56
C GLU A 90 23.05 -36.77 12.82
N GLY A 91 21.90 -36.12 13.10
CA GLY A 91 21.69 -35.37 14.32
C GLY A 91 21.65 -36.31 15.54
N LEU A 92 22.43 -36.04 16.55
CA LEU A 92 22.49 -36.88 17.74
C LEU A 92 21.68 -36.29 18.90
N GLU A 93 22.07 -35.14 19.40
CA GLU A 93 21.51 -34.54 20.61
C GLU A 93 21.48 -33.00 20.51
N ARG A 94 20.57 -32.38 21.28
CA ARG A 94 20.47 -30.93 21.40
C ARG A 94 21.60 -30.39 22.26
N ALA A 95 22.08 -29.18 21.91
CA ALA A 95 23.01 -28.43 22.74
C ALA A 95 22.80 -26.95 22.64
N GLU A 96 23.08 -26.23 23.72
CA GLU A 96 23.02 -24.76 23.72
C GLU A 96 24.37 -24.18 23.33
N LEU A 97 24.35 -23.22 22.42
CA LEU A 97 25.51 -22.42 22.06
C LEU A 97 25.78 -21.40 23.17
N TYR A 98 26.83 -21.61 23.93
CA TYR A 98 27.27 -20.70 24.97
C TYR A 98 28.08 -19.53 24.42
N SER A 99 29.12 -19.83 23.61
CA SER A 99 29.93 -18.82 22.93
C SER A 99 30.65 -19.40 21.71
N LEU A 100 31.29 -18.54 20.94
CA LEU A 100 32.27 -18.96 19.92
C LEU A 100 33.68 -18.72 20.48
N ALA A 101 34.43 -19.80 20.74
CA ALA A 101 35.80 -19.73 21.26
C ALA A 101 36.73 -19.02 20.28
N TRP A 102 36.54 -19.26 18.97
CA TRP A 102 37.15 -18.51 17.87
C TRP A 102 36.29 -18.60 16.58
N THR A 103 36.53 -17.66 15.69
CA THR A 103 35.83 -17.54 14.38
C THR A 103 36.77 -17.71 13.18
N GLU A 104 38.08 -17.86 13.45
CA GLU A 104 39.15 -18.11 12.45
C GLU A 104 40.08 -19.22 12.97
N PRO A 105 40.49 -20.23 12.15
CA PRO A 105 40.19 -20.38 10.71
C PRO A 105 38.84 -21.03 10.41
N TYR A 106 38.08 -21.45 11.41
CA TYR A 106 36.71 -21.97 11.35
C TYR A 106 35.96 -21.62 12.63
N LEU A 107 34.67 -21.81 12.67
CA LEU A 107 33.85 -21.58 13.86
C LEU A 107 34.09 -22.71 14.84
N LEU A 108 34.62 -22.39 16.05
CA LEU A 108 34.71 -23.30 17.17
C LEU A 108 33.68 -22.88 18.22
N ALA A 109 32.64 -23.67 18.40
CA ALA A 109 31.60 -23.40 19.39
C ALA A 109 31.94 -23.97 20.74
N GLU A 110 31.68 -23.22 21.79
CA GLU A 110 31.55 -23.66 23.17
C GLU A 110 30.07 -23.94 23.42
N ILE A 111 29.77 -25.19 23.70
CA ILE A 111 28.37 -25.66 23.81
C ILE A 111 28.15 -26.32 25.17
N ILE A 112 26.90 -26.27 25.62
CA ILE A 112 26.42 -26.93 26.83
C ILE A 112 25.44 -28.02 26.40
N ARG A 113 25.67 -29.24 26.84
CA ARG A 113 24.72 -30.35 26.62
C ARG A 113 23.58 -30.24 27.63
N PHE A 114 22.41 -30.57 27.24
CA PHE A 114 21.28 -30.71 28.15
C PHE A 114 21.34 -32.04 28.85
N ASP A 115 21.22 -32.04 30.18
CA ASP A 115 21.14 -33.28 30.99
C ASP A 115 19.72 -33.87 30.85
N ASP A 116 19.61 -35.19 30.73
CA ASP A 116 18.35 -35.94 30.68
C ASP A 116 17.46 -35.74 31.93
N ALA A 117 18.00 -35.14 32.99
CA ALA A 117 17.33 -34.89 34.27
C ALA A 117 16.24 -33.80 34.23
N MET A 118 16.08 -33.06 33.15
CA MET A 118 15.08 -31.99 33.10
C MET A 118 13.62 -32.46 33.03
N ASP A 119 13.37 -33.73 32.75
CA ASP A 119 12.03 -34.31 32.57
C ASP A 119 11.62 -35.32 33.65
N GLU A 120 12.28 -35.33 34.84
CA GLU A 120 12.00 -36.25 35.96
C GLU A 120 10.57 -36.14 36.56
N GLY A 121 9.74 -35.21 36.10
CA GLY A 121 8.39 -34.97 36.64
C GLY A 121 7.23 -35.56 35.81
N LEU A 122 7.47 -36.11 34.62
CA LEU A 122 6.39 -36.64 33.77
C LEU A 122 6.12 -38.13 34.09
N SER A 123 4.86 -38.44 34.43
CA SER A 123 4.46 -39.83 34.63
C SER A 123 4.42 -40.60 33.29
N ASP A 124 4.63 -41.91 33.35
CA ASP A 124 4.59 -42.78 32.15
C ASP A 124 3.20 -42.76 31.47
N GLU A 125 2.14 -42.57 32.25
CA GLU A 125 0.79 -42.39 31.72
C GLU A 125 0.68 -41.09 30.91
N ALA A 126 1.29 -39.98 31.39
CA ALA A 126 1.28 -38.71 30.64
C ALA A 126 2.08 -38.81 29.35
N LYS A 127 3.26 -39.44 29.38
CA LYS A 127 4.05 -39.70 28.15
C LYS A 127 3.28 -40.55 27.15
N THR A 128 2.59 -41.59 27.61
CA THR A 128 1.75 -42.44 26.77
C THR A 128 0.57 -41.70 26.19
N ALA A 129 -0.06 -40.79 26.96
CA ALA A 129 -1.16 -39.97 26.49
C ALA A 129 -0.71 -38.97 25.38
N MET A 130 0.43 -38.30 25.59
CA MET A 130 1.04 -37.39 24.60
C MET A 130 1.40 -38.15 23.31
N LEU A 131 2.01 -39.32 23.41
CA LEU A 131 2.38 -40.16 22.27
C LEU A 131 1.15 -40.53 21.43
N ARG A 132 0.07 -40.99 22.07
CA ARG A 132 -1.19 -41.30 21.40
C ARG A 132 -1.79 -40.06 20.75
N SER A 133 -1.79 -38.93 21.42
CA SER A 133 -2.32 -37.66 20.91
C SER A 133 -1.60 -37.21 19.63
N ILE A 134 -0.26 -37.31 19.59
CA ILE A 134 0.54 -37.00 18.40
C ILE A 134 0.16 -37.94 17.25
N GLN A 135 0.12 -39.26 17.52
CA GLN A 135 -0.21 -40.27 16.51
C GLN A 135 -1.62 -40.07 15.92
N GLU A 136 -2.61 -39.74 16.78
CA GLU A 136 -3.98 -39.48 16.33
C GLU A 136 -4.06 -38.19 15.50
N THR A 137 -3.38 -37.13 15.92
CA THR A 137 -3.38 -35.86 15.21
C THR A 137 -2.63 -35.97 13.89
N TYR A 138 -1.54 -36.73 13.85
CA TYR A 138 -0.82 -37.01 12.60
C TYR A 138 -1.68 -37.87 11.62
N ARG A 139 -2.50 -38.79 12.11
CA ARG A 139 -3.49 -39.49 11.27
C ARG A 139 -4.50 -38.51 10.66
N LYS A 140 -4.99 -37.53 11.43
CA LYS A 140 -5.86 -36.47 10.89
C LYS A 140 -5.15 -35.64 9.82
N TYR A 141 -3.88 -35.28 10.04
CA TYR A 141 -3.07 -34.61 9.03
C TYR A 141 -2.97 -35.41 7.74
N GLN A 142 -2.77 -36.71 7.83
CA GLN A 142 -2.69 -37.60 6.66
C GLN A 142 -4.02 -37.65 5.88
N THR A 143 -5.17 -37.57 6.55
CA THR A 143 -6.46 -37.56 5.86
C THR A 143 -6.64 -36.32 4.97
N VAL A 144 -6.12 -35.19 5.39
CA VAL A 144 -6.16 -33.94 4.60
C VAL A 144 -4.97 -33.83 3.65
N ASN A 145 -3.85 -34.51 3.90
CA ASN A 145 -2.66 -34.54 3.05
C ASN A 145 -2.31 -36.00 2.62
N PRO A 146 -2.94 -36.57 1.59
CA PRO A 146 -2.68 -37.93 1.13
C PRO A 146 -1.24 -38.16 0.65
N ARG A 147 -0.46 -37.09 0.40
CA ARG A 147 0.95 -37.17 0.02
C ARG A 147 1.89 -37.46 1.20
N ALA A 148 1.43 -37.25 2.42
CA ALA A 148 2.14 -37.67 3.62
C ALA A 148 2.11 -39.21 3.64
N GLY A 149 3.24 -39.85 3.32
CA GLY A 149 3.34 -41.26 2.96
C GLY A 149 2.79 -42.23 4.04
N LYS A 150 2.08 -43.27 3.62
CA LYS A 150 1.55 -44.33 4.52
C LYS A 150 2.67 -45.09 5.27
N GLU A 151 3.85 -45.20 4.67
CA GLU A 151 5.02 -45.83 5.27
C GLU A 151 5.50 -45.08 6.50
N LEU A 152 5.51 -43.74 6.47
CA LEU A 152 5.88 -42.91 7.60
C LEU A 152 4.90 -43.10 8.76
N LEU A 153 3.60 -43.21 8.52
CA LEU A 153 2.61 -43.45 9.57
C LEU A 153 2.81 -44.81 10.24
N ARG A 154 3.28 -45.83 9.51
CA ARG A 154 3.64 -47.14 10.08
C ARG A 154 4.88 -47.02 10.98
N GLN A 155 5.91 -46.35 10.50
CA GLN A 155 7.14 -46.09 11.29
C GLN A 155 6.85 -45.31 12.56
N LEU A 156 6.02 -44.24 12.47
CA LEU A 156 5.62 -43.44 13.65
C LEU A 156 4.75 -44.26 14.63
N GLY A 157 3.99 -45.23 14.16
CA GLY A 157 3.18 -46.14 15.00
C GLY A 157 4.01 -47.17 15.78
N GLU A 158 5.20 -47.49 15.30
CA GLU A 158 6.15 -48.45 15.94
C GLU A 158 7.06 -47.74 16.99
N LEU A 159 7.11 -46.38 16.99
CA LEU A 159 7.93 -45.65 17.96
C LEU A 159 7.23 -45.59 19.32
N THR A 160 7.93 -46.02 20.31
CA THR A 160 7.51 -45.99 21.74
C THR A 160 8.18 -44.87 22.52
N ASP A 161 9.22 -44.28 21.96
CA ASP A 161 9.94 -43.16 22.54
C ASP A 161 9.29 -41.81 22.09
N LEU A 162 8.81 -41.04 23.06
CA LEU A 162 8.09 -39.80 22.82
C LEU A 162 8.97 -38.72 22.20
N GLU A 163 10.24 -38.62 22.64
CA GLU A 163 11.18 -37.63 22.10
C GLU A 163 11.46 -37.86 20.62
N ARG A 164 11.79 -39.09 20.28
CA ARG A 164 12.02 -39.51 18.91
C ARG A 164 10.79 -39.32 18.04
N LEU A 165 9.61 -39.60 18.59
CA LEU A 165 8.35 -39.38 17.85
C LEU A 165 8.16 -37.91 17.52
N ILE A 166 8.36 -37.00 18.48
CA ILE A 166 8.24 -35.55 18.28
C ILE A 166 9.18 -35.07 17.19
N ASP A 167 10.47 -35.45 17.27
CA ASP A 167 11.49 -35.01 16.31
C ASP A 167 11.25 -35.59 14.92
N GLN A 168 10.82 -36.84 14.81
CA GLN A 168 10.47 -37.49 13.55
C GLN A 168 9.24 -36.84 12.88
N VAL A 169 8.22 -36.51 13.66
CA VAL A 169 7.04 -35.81 13.13
C VAL A 169 7.44 -34.41 12.66
N ALA A 170 8.16 -33.64 13.47
CA ALA A 170 8.61 -32.30 13.12
C ALA A 170 9.49 -32.27 11.87
N HIS A 171 10.39 -33.28 11.72
CA HIS A 171 11.21 -33.41 10.51
C HIS A 171 10.38 -33.57 9.26
N ASN A 172 9.34 -34.41 9.28
CA ASN A 172 8.55 -34.75 8.11
C ASN A 172 7.41 -33.77 7.78
N LEU A 173 7.17 -32.78 8.65
CA LEU A 173 6.22 -31.73 8.32
C LEU A 173 6.80 -30.77 7.26
N PRO A 174 6.00 -30.37 6.23
CA PRO A 174 6.42 -29.45 5.19
C PRO A 174 6.36 -27.99 5.65
N VAL A 175 6.90 -27.71 6.82
CA VAL A 175 6.93 -26.36 7.43
C VAL A 175 8.29 -25.71 7.28
N GLY A 176 8.35 -24.40 7.42
CA GLY A 176 9.58 -23.63 7.32
C GLY A 176 10.60 -24.00 8.39
N TYR A 177 11.86 -23.66 8.16
CA TYR A 177 12.95 -23.96 9.10
C TYR A 177 12.76 -23.23 10.44
N ASP A 178 12.14 -22.07 10.43
CA ASP A 178 11.78 -21.28 11.62
C ASP A 178 10.80 -22.01 12.54
N GLU A 179 9.80 -22.69 12.00
CA GLU A 179 8.87 -23.50 12.78
C GLU A 179 9.57 -24.79 13.32
N LYS A 180 10.46 -25.40 12.55
CA LYS A 180 11.28 -26.54 13.02
C LYS A 180 12.26 -26.11 14.11
N GLN A 181 12.80 -24.90 14.03
CA GLN A 181 13.68 -24.33 15.01
C GLN A 181 12.96 -24.13 16.37
N LYS A 182 11.69 -23.73 16.36
CA LYS A 182 10.88 -23.64 17.61
C LYS A 182 10.78 -24.99 18.34
N VAL A 183 10.61 -26.09 17.58
CA VAL A 183 10.61 -27.43 18.17
C VAL A 183 11.99 -27.82 18.72
N LEU A 184 13.06 -27.37 18.05
CA LEU A 184 14.43 -27.60 18.52
C LEU A 184 14.73 -26.80 19.79
N GLU A 185 14.27 -25.57 19.89
CA GLU A 185 14.48 -24.65 21.02
C GLU A 185 13.66 -25.03 22.26
N ALA A 186 12.57 -25.75 22.10
CA ALA A 186 11.82 -26.30 23.23
C ALA A 186 12.63 -27.41 23.92
N VAL A 187 13.18 -27.12 25.10
CA VAL A 187 14.10 -28.02 25.80
C VAL A 187 13.36 -29.15 26.50
N SER A 188 12.25 -28.84 27.21
CA SER A 188 11.46 -29.89 27.90
C SER A 188 10.56 -30.67 26.93
N ILE A 189 10.29 -31.93 27.22
CA ILE A 189 9.40 -32.79 26.43
C ILE A 189 7.99 -32.19 26.32
N THR A 190 7.52 -31.59 27.42
CA THR A 190 6.18 -30.95 27.44
C THR A 190 6.10 -29.78 26.50
N GLU A 191 7.09 -28.87 26.54
CA GLU A 191 7.14 -27.72 25.63
C GLU A 191 7.26 -28.16 24.16
N ARG A 192 8.10 -29.16 23.87
CA ARG A 192 8.23 -29.75 22.53
C ARG A 192 6.91 -30.29 22.03
N TYR A 193 6.18 -31.02 22.90
CA TYR A 193 4.87 -31.55 22.58
C TYR A 193 3.88 -30.41 22.25
N GLU A 194 3.81 -29.36 23.06
CA GLU A 194 2.91 -28.23 22.86
C GLU A 194 3.22 -27.50 21.55
N VAL A 195 4.49 -27.19 21.29
CA VAL A 195 4.95 -26.53 20.07
C VAL A 195 4.65 -27.38 18.85
N LEU A 196 4.97 -28.70 18.88
CA LEU A 196 4.67 -29.60 17.78
C LEU A 196 3.17 -29.69 17.51
N MET A 197 2.34 -29.82 18.54
CA MET A 197 0.89 -29.92 18.39
C MET A 197 0.30 -28.64 17.81
N ALA A 198 0.79 -27.46 18.22
CA ALA A 198 0.34 -26.18 17.64
C ALA A 198 0.69 -26.10 16.15
N ILE A 199 1.90 -26.48 15.76
CA ILE A 199 2.34 -26.49 14.36
C ILE A 199 1.50 -27.51 13.55
N LEU A 200 1.29 -28.71 14.08
CA LEU A 200 0.57 -29.77 13.40
C LEU A 200 -0.92 -29.41 13.17
N LEU A 201 -1.57 -28.84 14.18
CA LEU A 201 -2.97 -28.39 14.06
C LEU A 201 -3.10 -27.25 13.05
N LYS A 202 -2.19 -26.29 13.08
CA LYS A 202 -2.14 -25.20 12.10
C LYS A 202 -1.94 -25.71 10.67
N GLU A 203 -1.07 -26.69 10.49
CA GLU A 203 -0.80 -27.28 9.17
C GLU A 203 -1.99 -28.11 8.64
N ILE A 204 -2.73 -28.76 9.52
CA ILE A 204 -4.00 -29.42 9.17
C ILE A 204 -5.00 -28.40 8.63
N GLU A 205 -5.17 -27.27 9.31
CA GLU A 205 -6.09 -26.20 8.91
C GLU A 205 -5.69 -25.59 7.56
N ILE A 206 -4.42 -25.24 7.40
CA ILE A 206 -3.89 -24.68 6.15
C ILE A 206 -4.09 -25.66 4.99
N THR A 207 -3.79 -26.94 5.22
CA THR A 207 -3.92 -27.97 4.18
C THR A 207 -5.38 -28.23 3.83
N ALA A 208 -6.29 -28.21 4.80
CA ALA A 208 -7.72 -28.33 4.56
C ALA A 208 -8.26 -27.18 3.69
N ILE A 209 -7.90 -25.94 4.02
CA ILE A 209 -8.26 -24.74 3.24
C ILE A 209 -7.69 -24.84 1.81
N LYS A 210 -6.42 -25.25 1.67
CA LYS A 210 -5.78 -25.44 0.37
C LYS A 210 -6.52 -26.46 -0.49
N ASN A 211 -6.91 -27.60 0.10
CA ASN A 211 -7.65 -28.64 -0.60
C ASN A 211 -9.05 -28.17 -1.03
N GLU A 212 -9.74 -27.38 -0.19
CA GLU A 212 -11.02 -26.77 -0.55
C GLU A 212 -10.88 -25.83 -1.74
N PHE A 213 -9.84 -24.98 -1.73
CA PHE A 213 -9.55 -24.11 -2.86
C PHE A 213 -9.21 -24.89 -4.12
N GLN A 214 -8.38 -25.93 -4.00
CA GLN A 214 -8.03 -26.78 -5.14
C GLN A 214 -9.25 -27.52 -5.71
N ALA A 215 -10.15 -27.99 -4.86
CA ALA A 215 -11.40 -28.61 -5.27
C ALA A 215 -12.28 -27.63 -6.06
N LYS A 216 -12.45 -26.38 -5.54
CA LYS A 216 -13.20 -25.32 -6.24
C LYS A 216 -12.56 -24.91 -7.57
N VAL A 217 -11.23 -24.85 -7.62
CA VAL A 217 -10.50 -24.57 -8.87
C VAL A 217 -10.68 -25.73 -9.86
N LYS A 218 -10.55 -26.97 -9.40
CA LYS A 218 -10.73 -28.15 -10.23
C LYS A 218 -12.16 -28.22 -10.79
N GLU A 219 -13.18 -28.00 -9.95
CA GLU A 219 -14.58 -27.95 -10.39
C GLU A 219 -14.79 -26.89 -11.49
N ARG A 220 -14.19 -25.71 -11.32
CA ARG A 220 -14.25 -24.63 -12.32
C ARG A 220 -13.51 -25.00 -13.61
N VAL A 221 -12.36 -25.67 -13.49
CA VAL A 221 -11.59 -26.16 -14.64
C VAL A 221 -12.38 -27.25 -15.36
N ASP A 222 -12.96 -28.20 -14.60
CA ASP A 222 -13.77 -29.31 -15.16
C ASP A 222 -15.03 -28.74 -15.84
N GLN A 223 -15.69 -27.71 -15.28
CA GLN A 223 -16.80 -27.00 -15.93
C GLN A 223 -16.35 -26.32 -17.22
N ASN A 224 -15.24 -25.59 -17.19
CA ASN A 224 -14.69 -24.95 -18.38
C ASN A 224 -14.27 -25.97 -19.45
N GLN A 225 -13.69 -27.09 -19.01
CA GLN A 225 -13.29 -28.17 -19.92
C GLN A 225 -14.51 -28.89 -20.53
N LYS A 226 -15.57 -29.07 -19.73
CA LYS A 226 -16.85 -29.60 -20.21
C LYS A 226 -17.53 -28.64 -21.20
N GLU A 227 -17.50 -27.33 -20.88
CA GLU A 227 -17.98 -26.28 -21.79
C GLU A 227 -17.14 -26.22 -23.07
N TYR A 228 -15.81 -26.36 -22.95
CA TYR A 228 -14.91 -26.48 -24.11
C TYR A 228 -15.22 -27.71 -24.97
N ILE A 229 -15.36 -28.87 -24.35
CA ILE A 229 -15.72 -30.11 -25.07
C ILE A 229 -17.08 -29.97 -25.73
N LEU A 230 -18.08 -29.40 -25.07
CA LEU A 230 -19.40 -29.17 -25.65
C LEU A 230 -19.33 -28.16 -26.82
N ARG A 231 -18.49 -27.12 -26.69
CA ARG A 231 -18.23 -26.19 -27.79
C ARG A 231 -17.51 -26.86 -28.93
N GLU A 232 -16.54 -27.72 -28.65
CA GLU A 232 -15.82 -28.49 -29.68
C GLU A 232 -16.72 -29.54 -30.35
N GLN A 233 -17.62 -30.18 -29.58
CA GLN A 233 -18.66 -31.07 -30.17
C GLN A 233 -19.66 -30.27 -30.98
N MET A 234 -20.11 -29.08 -30.53
CA MET A 234 -20.93 -28.17 -31.35
C MET A 234 -20.20 -27.73 -32.62
N LYS A 235 -18.87 -27.51 -32.52
CA LYS A 235 -18.04 -27.16 -33.65
C LYS A 235 -17.95 -28.30 -34.66
N LEU A 236 -17.68 -29.53 -34.20
CA LEU A 236 -17.68 -30.72 -35.06
C LEU A 236 -19.06 -30.98 -35.72
N ILE A 237 -20.14 -30.77 -34.96
CA ILE A 237 -21.50 -30.90 -35.50
C ILE A 237 -21.76 -29.81 -36.55
N ARG A 238 -21.29 -28.54 -36.32
CA ARG A 238 -21.38 -27.47 -37.31
C ARG A 238 -20.48 -27.71 -38.50
N GLU A 239 -19.27 -28.29 -38.33
CA GLU A 239 -18.40 -28.69 -39.42
C GLU A 239 -19.04 -29.80 -40.27
N GLU A 240 -19.70 -30.81 -39.67
CA GLU A 240 -20.45 -31.84 -40.38
C GLU A 240 -21.72 -31.30 -41.06
N LEU A 241 -22.37 -30.31 -40.47
CA LEU A 241 -23.52 -29.61 -41.08
C LEU A 241 -23.11 -28.58 -42.11
N GLY A 242 -21.81 -28.31 -42.31
CA GLY A 242 -21.31 -27.32 -43.28
C GLY A 242 -21.50 -25.86 -42.81
N GLU A 243 -21.79 -25.64 -41.51
CA GLU A 243 -22.04 -24.30 -40.95
C GLU A 243 -20.78 -23.56 -40.51
N ASP A 244 -19.63 -24.22 -40.38
CA ASP A 244 -18.33 -23.61 -40.05
C ASP A 244 -17.51 -23.31 -41.30
N ASN A 245 -18.03 -22.46 -42.14
CA ASN A 245 -17.30 -21.99 -43.30
C ASN A 245 -16.77 -20.58 -43.01
N THR A 246 -15.46 -20.35 -43.10
CA THR A 246 -14.84 -19.01 -43.10
C THR A 246 -15.54 -18.13 -44.17
N GLU A 247 -16.16 -18.70 -45.17
CA GLU A 247 -17.00 -18.01 -46.14
C GLU A 247 -18.28 -17.43 -45.53
N SER A 248 -18.99 -18.22 -44.69
CA SER A 248 -20.22 -17.74 -44.01
C SER A 248 -19.92 -16.66 -43.00
N ASP A 249 -18.83 -16.78 -42.21
CA ASP A 249 -18.38 -15.76 -41.26
C ASP A 249 -17.95 -14.48 -42.02
N ALA A 250 -17.17 -14.64 -43.10
CA ALA A 250 -16.73 -13.52 -43.95
C ALA A 250 -17.90 -12.78 -44.53
N ASP A 251 -18.93 -13.47 -44.99
CA ASP A 251 -20.14 -12.83 -45.52
C ASP A 251 -20.94 -12.10 -44.43
N GLY A 252 -21.02 -12.66 -43.24
CA GLY A 252 -21.57 -12.00 -42.04
C GLY A 252 -20.81 -10.73 -41.66
N TYR A 253 -19.50 -10.78 -41.73
CA TYR A 253 -18.64 -9.59 -41.49
C TYR A 253 -18.81 -8.54 -42.58
N LEU A 254 -18.94 -8.92 -43.87
CA LEU A 254 -19.21 -7.99 -44.97
C LEU A 254 -20.56 -7.29 -44.79
N GLN A 255 -21.60 -8.00 -44.36
CA GLN A 255 -22.90 -7.40 -44.04
C GLN A 255 -22.79 -6.39 -42.89
N THR A 256 -22.04 -6.72 -41.85
CA THR A 256 -21.80 -5.84 -40.71
C THR A 256 -20.98 -4.62 -41.12
N LEU A 257 -19.97 -4.79 -41.98
CA LEU A 257 -19.16 -3.73 -42.56
C LEU A 257 -20.02 -2.75 -43.41
N GLY A 258 -21.02 -3.30 -44.12
CA GLY A 258 -21.99 -2.48 -44.90
C GLY A 258 -22.73 -1.49 -43.98
N LYS A 259 -23.13 -1.92 -42.80
CA LYS A 259 -23.85 -1.12 -41.79
C LYS A 259 -22.93 -0.23 -40.96
N LEU A 260 -21.63 -0.49 -40.97
CA LEU A 260 -20.65 0.23 -40.13
C LEU A 260 -20.53 1.68 -40.57
N LYS A 261 -20.67 2.62 -39.63
CA LYS A 261 -20.42 4.05 -39.85
C LYS A 261 -18.93 4.34 -39.76
N ALA A 262 -18.18 4.18 -40.85
CA ALA A 262 -16.73 4.41 -40.91
C ALA A 262 -16.33 5.09 -42.22
N GLY A 263 -15.16 5.74 -42.23
CA GLY A 263 -14.56 6.32 -43.43
C GLY A 263 -14.24 5.28 -44.52
N LYS A 264 -14.09 5.72 -45.76
CA LYS A 264 -13.78 4.82 -46.89
C LYS A 264 -12.48 4.03 -46.65
N GLU A 265 -11.44 4.68 -46.22
CA GLU A 265 -10.12 4.07 -45.96
C GLU A 265 -10.21 2.95 -44.91
N VAL A 266 -10.94 3.20 -43.83
CA VAL A 266 -11.15 2.20 -42.74
C VAL A 266 -11.94 1.01 -43.31
N LYS A 267 -13.02 1.26 -44.06
CA LYS A 267 -13.83 0.19 -44.67
C LYS A 267 -13.03 -0.65 -45.66
N GLU A 268 -12.20 -0.03 -46.47
CA GLU A 268 -11.32 -0.74 -47.42
C GLU A 268 -10.29 -1.60 -46.70
N ARG A 269 -9.73 -1.10 -45.58
CA ARG A 269 -8.77 -1.87 -44.74
C ARG A 269 -9.45 -3.08 -44.10
N ILE A 270 -10.61 -2.88 -43.49
CA ILE A 270 -11.39 -3.97 -42.90
C ILE A 270 -11.79 -5.00 -43.97
N LYS A 271 -12.22 -4.56 -45.14
CA LYS A 271 -12.56 -5.44 -46.26
C LYS A 271 -11.37 -6.30 -46.67
N LYS A 272 -10.18 -5.72 -46.82
CA LYS A 272 -8.96 -6.48 -47.14
C LYS A 272 -8.65 -7.57 -46.10
N GLU A 273 -8.86 -7.28 -44.81
CA GLU A 273 -8.64 -8.28 -43.77
C GLU A 273 -9.73 -9.38 -43.80
N ILE A 274 -10.99 -9.04 -44.13
CA ILE A 274 -12.06 -10.02 -44.34
C ILE A 274 -11.75 -10.92 -45.56
N ASP A 275 -11.30 -10.31 -46.66
CA ASP A 275 -10.94 -11.03 -47.90
C ASP A 275 -9.74 -11.96 -47.63
N ARG A 276 -8.78 -11.52 -46.79
CA ARG A 276 -7.67 -12.39 -46.33
C ARG A 276 -8.16 -13.53 -45.45
N PHE A 277 -9.07 -13.26 -44.50
CA PHE A 277 -9.64 -14.24 -43.59
C PHE A 277 -10.38 -15.37 -44.34
N ARG A 278 -11.09 -15.02 -45.45
CA ARG A 278 -11.77 -15.99 -46.31
C ARG A 278 -10.85 -17.04 -46.88
N ASN A 279 -9.56 -16.69 -47.11
CA ASN A 279 -8.56 -17.59 -47.70
C ASN A 279 -7.72 -18.35 -46.65
N ILE A 280 -7.97 -18.12 -45.34
CA ILE A 280 -7.26 -18.81 -44.27
C ILE A 280 -7.97 -20.10 -43.90
N SER A 281 -7.22 -21.19 -43.68
CA SER A 281 -7.80 -22.46 -43.23
C SER A 281 -8.55 -22.29 -41.90
N PRO A 282 -9.82 -22.73 -41.81
CA PRO A 282 -10.67 -22.57 -40.60
C PRO A 282 -10.02 -23.02 -39.30
N ASN A 283 -9.24 -24.08 -39.36
CA ASN A 283 -8.63 -24.74 -38.19
C ASN A 283 -7.22 -24.23 -37.85
N SER A 284 -6.76 -23.16 -38.49
CA SER A 284 -5.46 -22.57 -38.19
C SER A 284 -5.53 -21.57 -37.00
N SER A 285 -4.45 -21.50 -36.22
CA SER A 285 -4.29 -20.47 -35.19
C SER A 285 -4.40 -19.05 -35.77
N GLU A 286 -3.99 -18.87 -37.01
CA GLU A 286 -4.11 -17.59 -37.75
C GLU A 286 -5.57 -17.19 -37.98
N SER A 287 -6.47 -18.16 -38.23
CA SER A 287 -7.90 -17.93 -38.39
C SER A 287 -8.51 -17.32 -37.10
N THR A 288 -8.18 -17.88 -35.95
CA THR A 288 -8.67 -17.37 -34.66
C THR A 288 -8.17 -15.95 -34.37
N VAL A 289 -6.90 -15.65 -34.67
CA VAL A 289 -6.32 -14.32 -34.50
C VAL A 289 -6.97 -13.32 -35.45
N SER A 290 -7.14 -13.69 -36.74
CA SER A 290 -7.78 -12.83 -37.75
C SER A 290 -9.25 -12.57 -37.43
N ARG A 291 -9.99 -13.57 -36.95
CA ARG A 291 -11.37 -13.45 -36.47
C ARG A 291 -11.47 -12.38 -35.37
N GLY A 292 -10.71 -12.53 -34.27
CA GLY A 292 -10.73 -11.58 -33.16
C GLY A 292 -10.33 -10.18 -33.57
N TYR A 293 -9.42 -10.04 -34.54
CA TYR A 293 -9.01 -8.74 -35.10
C TYR A 293 -10.16 -8.10 -35.89
N ILE A 294 -10.79 -8.83 -36.80
CA ILE A 294 -11.91 -8.32 -37.61
C ILE A 294 -13.10 -7.93 -36.73
N GLU A 295 -13.44 -8.77 -35.73
CA GLU A 295 -14.49 -8.47 -34.76
C GLU A 295 -14.18 -7.20 -33.99
N THR A 296 -12.94 -7.02 -33.53
CA THR A 296 -12.52 -5.79 -32.86
C THR A 296 -12.69 -4.57 -33.77
N LEU A 297 -12.28 -4.66 -35.02
CA LEU A 297 -12.42 -3.54 -35.96
C LEU A 297 -13.90 -3.19 -36.28
N LEU A 298 -14.77 -4.20 -36.34
CA LEU A 298 -16.20 -4.00 -36.61
C LEU A 298 -16.95 -3.44 -35.39
N GLU A 299 -16.49 -3.74 -34.18
CA GLU A 299 -17.07 -3.24 -32.92
C GLU A 299 -16.65 -1.81 -32.59
N LEU A 300 -15.55 -1.32 -33.19
CA LEU A 300 -15.08 0.05 -32.91
C LEU A 300 -16.07 1.09 -33.50
N PRO A 301 -16.43 2.12 -32.71
CA PRO A 301 -17.37 3.16 -33.14
C PRO A 301 -16.67 4.27 -33.94
N TRP A 302 -16.14 3.93 -35.12
CA TRP A 302 -15.32 4.84 -35.95
C TRP A 302 -15.91 6.25 -36.16
N ASN A 303 -17.18 6.36 -36.55
CA ASN A 303 -17.87 7.62 -36.78
C ASN A 303 -19.19 7.72 -36.02
N LYS A 304 -19.38 6.91 -34.98
CA LYS A 304 -20.57 6.96 -34.15
C LYS A 304 -20.30 7.87 -32.95
N ALA A 305 -20.88 9.05 -32.91
CA ALA A 305 -20.75 9.99 -31.80
C ALA A 305 -22.05 10.09 -31.01
N SER A 306 -21.95 10.39 -29.71
CA SER A 306 -23.07 10.91 -28.91
C SER A 306 -23.24 12.40 -29.14
N VAL A 307 -24.46 12.88 -28.91
CA VAL A 307 -24.74 14.31 -28.96
C VAL A 307 -24.51 14.90 -27.60
N ASP A 308 -23.58 15.85 -27.52
CA ASP A 308 -23.24 16.50 -26.26
C ASP A 308 -24.33 17.49 -25.86
N ASN A 309 -24.75 17.45 -24.60
CA ASN A 309 -25.57 18.48 -24.01
C ASN A 309 -24.71 19.74 -23.78
N LYS A 310 -25.16 20.89 -24.36
CA LYS A 310 -24.44 22.17 -24.29
C LYS A 310 -24.99 23.13 -23.23
N ASP A 311 -25.99 22.70 -22.47
CA ASP A 311 -26.62 23.53 -21.47
C ASP A 311 -25.75 23.62 -20.20
N ILE A 312 -25.07 24.77 -20.05
CA ILE A 312 -24.19 25.05 -18.88
C ILE A 312 -24.98 25.12 -17.58
N LYS A 313 -26.23 25.64 -17.62
CA LYS A 313 -27.08 25.71 -16.43
C LYS A 313 -27.47 24.31 -15.94
N ASN A 314 -27.73 23.40 -16.86
CA ASN A 314 -27.94 21.99 -16.50
C ASN A 314 -26.67 21.36 -15.92
N ALA A 315 -25.48 21.70 -16.44
CA ALA A 315 -24.22 21.22 -15.92
C ALA A 315 -23.97 21.74 -14.49
N GLU A 316 -24.22 23.03 -14.26
CA GLU A 316 -24.15 23.65 -12.94
C GLU A 316 -25.08 22.95 -11.94
N ARG A 317 -26.36 22.77 -12.30
CA ARG A 317 -27.33 22.07 -11.46
C ARG A 317 -26.88 20.65 -11.11
N ILE A 318 -26.34 19.89 -12.07
CA ILE A 318 -25.88 18.52 -11.84
C ILE A 318 -24.65 18.49 -10.93
N LEU A 319 -23.72 19.42 -11.11
CA LEU A 319 -22.53 19.52 -10.24
C LEU A 319 -22.92 19.90 -8.82
N GLU A 320 -23.90 20.82 -8.65
CA GLU A 320 -24.42 21.18 -7.34
C GLU A 320 -25.16 20.02 -6.66
N GLU A 321 -25.96 19.28 -7.42
CA GLU A 321 -26.72 18.13 -6.92
C GLU A 321 -25.82 16.96 -6.48
N ASP A 322 -24.70 16.73 -7.21
CA ASP A 322 -23.81 15.58 -6.95
C ASP A 322 -22.70 15.89 -5.93
N HIS A 323 -22.35 17.16 -5.72
CA HIS A 323 -21.20 17.56 -4.94
C HIS A 323 -21.51 18.76 -4.04
N TYR A 324 -21.37 18.56 -2.75
CA TYR A 324 -21.41 19.66 -1.77
C TYR A 324 -20.05 20.36 -1.69
N GLY A 325 -20.03 21.69 -1.68
CA GLY A 325 -18.80 22.49 -1.67
C GLY A 325 -18.04 22.41 -3.00
N LEU A 326 -16.72 22.51 -2.95
CA LEU A 326 -15.83 22.49 -4.12
C LEU A 326 -16.10 23.62 -5.14
N GLU A 327 -16.51 24.80 -4.68
CA GLU A 327 -16.95 25.94 -5.52
C GLU A 327 -15.96 26.25 -6.64
N LYS A 328 -14.66 26.41 -6.29
CA LYS A 328 -13.60 26.72 -7.27
C LYS A 328 -13.48 25.62 -8.34
N VAL A 329 -13.64 24.35 -7.95
CA VAL A 329 -13.54 23.22 -8.90
C VAL A 329 -14.73 23.21 -9.83
N LYS A 330 -15.94 23.46 -9.31
CA LYS A 330 -17.17 23.54 -10.09
C LYS A 330 -17.09 24.72 -11.08
N GLU A 331 -16.69 25.90 -10.62
CA GLU A 331 -16.54 27.10 -11.44
C GLU A 331 -15.55 26.84 -12.58
N ARG A 332 -14.37 26.30 -12.30
CA ARG A 332 -13.37 25.97 -13.34
C ARG A 332 -13.89 24.93 -14.33
N MET A 333 -14.65 23.94 -13.86
CA MET A 333 -15.28 22.95 -14.74
C MET A 333 -16.32 23.60 -15.66
N LEU A 334 -17.13 24.54 -15.15
CA LEU A 334 -18.11 25.27 -15.94
C LEU A 334 -17.44 26.20 -16.96
N GLU A 335 -16.39 26.92 -16.58
CA GLU A 335 -15.57 27.71 -17.51
C GLU A 335 -14.99 26.86 -18.63
N PHE A 336 -14.41 25.71 -18.30
CA PHE A 336 -13.90 24.76 -19.28
C PHE A 336 -14.99 24.28 -20.25
N LEU A 337 -16.18 23.92 -19.74
CA LEU A 337 -17.30 23.51 -20.56
C LEU A 337 -17.78 24.63 -21.45
N ALA A 338 -17.78 25.89 -20.99
CA ALA A 338 -18.15 27.06 -21.77
C ALA A 338 -17.17 27.30 -22.94
N VAL A 339 -15.84 27.26 -22.64
CA VAL A 339 -14.80 27.38 -23.65
C VAL A 339 -14.93 26.29 -24.71
N ARG A 340 -15.11 25.02 -24.27
CA ARG A 340 -15.31 23.89 -25.19
C ARG A 340 -16.53 24.05 -26.10
N ASN A 341 -17.62 24.63 -25.60
CA ASN A 341 -18.81 24.86 -26.38
C ASN A 341 -18.65 26.01 -27.42
N LEU A 342 -17.76 26.97 -27.11
CA LEU A 342 -17.46 28.12 -27.99
C LEU A 342 -16.41 27.77 -29.07
N THR A 343 -15.45 26.91 -28.72
CA THR A 343 -14.39 26.50 -29.66
C THR A 343 -14.91 25.43 -30.62
N LYS A 344 -14.91 25.73 -31.92
CA LYS A 344 -15.36 24.82 -33.00
C LYS A 344 -14.37 23.68 -33.27
N LYS A 345 -13.13 23.76 -32.79
CA LYS A 345 -12.10 22.73 -32.89
C LYS A 345 -11.74 22.29 -31.46
N GLY A 346 -11.71 20.99 -31.25
CA GLY A 346 -11.53 20.35 -29.92
C GLY A 346 -10.19 20.56 -29.22
N GLU A 347 -9.57 21.71 -29.38
CA GLU A 347 -8.37 22.10 -28.65
C GLU A 347 -8.78 22.60 -27.25
N SER A 348 -9.18 21.66 -26.38
CA SER A 348 -9.39 21.99 -24.97
C SER A 348 -8.22 21.43 -24.15
N PRO A 349 -7.66 22.21 -23.21
CA PRO A 349 -6.65 21.70 -22.32
C PRO A 349 -7.20 20.49 -21.55
N ILE A 350 -6.32 19.59 -21.16
CA ILE A 350 -6.71 18.41 -20.40
C ILE A 350 -6.78 18.81 -18.94
N ILE A 351 -7.92 18.60 -18.32
CA ILE A 351 -8.06 18.89 -16.88
C ILE A 351 -7.45 17.75 -16.08
N CYS A 352 -6.58 18.12 -15.12
CA CYS A 352 -6.07 17.22 -14.10
C CYS A 352 -6.54 17.67 -12.72
N LEU A 353 -7.40 16.86 -12.08
CA LEU A 353 -7.86 17.07 -10.72
C LEU A 353 -6.83 16.54 -9.74
N VAL A 354 -6.18 17.42 -8.98
CA VAL A 354 -5.11 17.06 -8.05
C VAL A 354 -5.55 17.28 -6.60
N GLY A 355 -5.31 16.33 -5.72
CA GLY A 355 -5.62 16.50 -4.30
C GLY A 355 -5.66 15.20 -3.53
N PRO A 356 -5.91 15.24 -2.22
CA PRO A 356 -5.91 14.07 -1.37
C PRO A 356 -6.90 12.98 -1.81
N PRO A 357 -6.68 11.71 -1.42
CA PRO A 357 -7.62 10.65 -1.75
C PRO A 357 -8.98 10.86 -1.05
N GLY A 358 -10.06 10.48 -1.73
CA GLY A 358 -11.41 10.55 -1.18
C GLY A 358 -12.09 11.92 -1.25
N THR A 359 -11.51 12.91 -1.94
CA THR A 359 -12.06 14.27 -2.12
C THR A 359 -13.00 14.39 -3.32
N GLY A 360 -13.44 13.30 -3.91
CA GLY A 360 -14.47 13.34 -4.97
C GLY A 360 -13.94 13.49 -6.39
N LYS A 361 -12.63 13.52 -6.66
CA LYS A 361 -12.04 13.69 -8.00
C LYS A 361 -12.67 12.81 -9.09
N THR A 362 -12.77 11.52 -8.83
CA THR A 362 -13.37 10.54 -9.76
C THR A 362 -14.87 10.74 -9.92
N SER A 363 -15.58 11.18 -8.89
CA SER A 363 -17.03 11.46 -8.98
C SER A 363 -17.34 12.73 -9.76
N ILE A 364 -16.51 13.78 -9.63
CA ILE A 364 -16.64 15.00 -10.43
C ILE A 364 -16.59 14.66 -11.93
N ALA A 365 -15.61 13.87 -12.36
CA ALA A 365 -15.51 13.46 -13.78
C ALA A 365 -16.77 12.70 -14.27
N ARG A 366 -17.36 11.88 -13.39
CA ARG A 366 -18.63 11.18 -13.69
C ARG A 366 -19.80 12.15 -13.82
N SER A 367 -19.89 13.13 -12.93
CA SER A 367 -20.94 14.16 -12.97
C SER A 367 -20.83 15.04 -14.20
N VAL A 368 -19.60 15.37 -14.63
CA VAL A 368 -19.36 16.06 -15.91
C VAL A 368 -19.84 15.22 -17.09
N ALA A 369 -19.55 13.90 -17.10
CA ALA A 369 -20.05 13.02 -18.14
C ALA A 369 -21.59 12.98 -18.18
N ARG A 370 -22.24 12.92 -17.00
CA ARG A 370 -23.71 13.00 -16.86
C ARG A 370 -24.25 14.34 -17.38
N ALA A 371 -23.58 15.44 -17.03
CA ALA A 371 -23.99 16.78 -17.43
C ALA A 371 -23.94 16.99 -18.95
N LEU A 372 -22.93 16.41 -19.60
CA LEU A 372 -22.75 16.47 -21.06
C LEU A 372 -23.50 15.36 -21.83
N ASP A 373 -24.17 14.45 -21.15
CA ASP A 373 -24.77 13.22 -21.71
C ASP A 373 -23.74 12.36 -22.48
N LYS A 374 -22.49 12.38 -22.01
CA LYS A 374 -21.40 11.58 -22.57
C LYS A 374 -21.31 10.19 -21.96
N LYS A 375 -20.92 9.21 -22.77
CA LYS A 375 -20.53 7.91 -22.25
C LYS A 375 -19.25 8.06 -21.44
N TYR A 376 -19.25 7.48 -20.25
CA TYR A 376 -18.15 7.56 -19.29
C TYR A 376 -17.32 6.28 -19.29
N VAL A 377 -16.01 6.42 -19.40
CA VAL A 377 -15.04 5.34 -19.31
C VAL A 377 -13.97 5.72 -18.28
N ARG A 378 -13.65 4.80 -17.39
CA ARG A 378 -12.55 4.97 -16.43
C ARG A 378 -11.39 4.06 -16.78
N ILE A 379 -10.21 4.62 -16.93
CA ILE A 379 -8.94 3.92 -17.15
C ILE A 379 -8.05 4.19 -15.94
N CYS A 380 -7.79 3.16 -15.15
CA CYS A 380 -6.87 3.25 -14.01
C CYS A 380 -5.44 3.09 -14.52
N LEU A 381 -4.61 4.12 -14.32
CA LEU A 381 -3.19 4.13 -14.72
C LEU A 381 -2.27 3.70 -13.57
N GLY A 382 -2.79 3.58 -12.35
CA GLY A 382 -2.02 3.11 -11.21
C GLY A 382 -1.54 1.66 -11.42
N GLY A 383 -0.22 1.47 -11.42
CA GLY A 383 0.41 0.17 -11.62
C GLY A 383 0.64 -0.24 -13.07
N VAL A 384 0.33 0.60 -14.05
CA VAL A 384 0.69 0.40 -15.45
C VAL A 384 2.20 0.58 -15.61
N ARG A 385 2.86 -0.40 -16.20
CA ARG A 385 4.32 -0.44 -16.34
C ARG A 385 4.79 -0.57 -17.79
N ASP A 386 3.93 -1.06 -18.66
CA ASP A 386 4.27 -1.34 -20.06
C ASP A 386 3.48 -0.38 -20.99
N GLU A 387 4.20 0.24 -21.94
CA GLU A 387 3.62 1.04 -23.01
C GLU A 387 2.53 0.27 -23.77
N ALA A 388 2.69 -1.04 -23.92
CA ALA A 388 1.74 -1.89 -24.63
C ALA A 388 0.37 -1.97 -23.92
N GLU A 389 0.27 -1.69 -22.63
CA GLU A 389 -1.03 -1.56 -21.98
C GLU A 389 -1.82 -0.36 -22.49
N ILE A 390 -1.17 0.73 -22.91
CA ILE A 390 -1.80 1.93 -23.46
C ILE A 390 -2.06 1.78 -24.95
N ARG A 391 -1.03 1.34 -25.72
CA ARG A 391 -1.01 1.26 -27.18
C ARG A 391 -1.35 -0.10 -27.75
N GLY A 392 -1.59 -1.13 -26.92
CA GLY A 392 -1.83 -2.49 -27.37
C GLY A 392 -0.57 -3.25 -27.78
N HIS A 393 -0.72 -4.55 -27.96
CA HIS A 393 0.34 -5.46 -28.41
C HIS A 393 0.23 -5.69 -29.90
N ARG A 394 1.37 -5.82 -30.59
CA ARG A 394 1.35 -6.18 -32.02
C ARG A 394 0.64 -7.52 -32.21
N ARG A 395 -0.28 -7.60 -33.16
CA ARG A 395 -1.14 -8.77 -33.45
C ARG A 395 -0.39 -10.07 -33.73
N THR A 396 0.92 -10.00 -33.99
CA THR A 396 1.79 -11.20 -34.20
C THR A 396 2.10 -11.96 -32.94
N TYR A 397 1.86 -11.39 -31.76
CA TYR A 397 2.10 -12.06 -30.48
C TYR A 397 0.86 -12.88 -30.05
N VAL A 398 1.13 -14.05 -29.46
CA VAL A 398 0.04 -14.86 -28.85
C VAL A 398 -0.55 -14.09 -27.68
N GLY A 399 -1.88 -13.92 -27.68
CA GLY A 399 -2.58 -13.14 -26.66
C GLY A 399 -2.58 -11.64 -26.90
N ALA A 400 -2.20 -11.16 -28.10
CA ALA A 400 -2.26 -9.75 -28.44
C ALA A 400 -3.67 -9.18 -28.26
N MET A 401 -3.76 -7.99 -27.72
CA MET A 401 -5.01 -7.27 -27.49
C MET A 401 -4.85 -5.77 -27.71
N PRO A 402 -5.94 -5.05 -28.01
CA PRO A 402 -5.92 -3.59 -28.10
C PRO A 402 -5.52 -2.95 -26.77
N GLY A 403 -4.94 -1.77 -26.83
CA GLY A 403 -4.60 -0.96 -25.67
C GLY A 403 -5.82 -0.49 -24.88
N ARG A 404 -5.61 -0.03 -23.67
CA ARG A 404 -6.68 0.44 -22.75
C ARG A 404 -7.48 1.58 -23.34
N ILE A 405 -6.86 2.46 -24.15
CA ILE A 405 -7.53 3.58 -24.80
C ILE A 405 -8.55 3.05 -25.82
N VAL A 406 -8.13 2.16 -26.70
CA VAL A 406 -9.00 1.58 -27.74
C VAL A 406 -10.09 0.71 -27.12
N ASN A 407 -9.77 -0.08 -26.12
CA ASN A 407 -10.76 -0.85 -25.36
C ASN A 407 -11.77 0.07 -24.65
N GLY A 408 -11.32 1.23 -24.18
CA GLY A 408 -12.20 2.26 -23.64
C GLY A 408 -13.20 2.78 -24.67
N ILE A 409 -12.74 3.11 -25.88
CA ILE A 409 -13.61 3.56 -26.99
C ILE A 409 -14.61 2.45 -27.39
N LYS A 410 -14.13 1.21 -27.51
CA LYS A 410 -14.96 0.04 -27.80
C LYS A 410 -16.07 -0.11 -26.76
N SER A 411 -15.73 -0.06 -25.48
CA SER A 411 -16.67 -0.19 -24.34
C SER A 411 -17.68 0.96 -24.30
N ALA A 412 -17.27 2.17 -24.65
CA ALA A 412 -18.15 3.33 -24.73
C ALA A 412 -19.18 3.21 -25.86
N GLY A 413 -18.81 2.53 -26.94
CA GLY A 413 -19.65 2.41 -28.18
C GLY A 413 -19.88 3.72 -28.94
N VAL A 414 -19.09 4.76 -28.63
CA VAL A 414 -19.06 6.07 -29.26
C VAL A 414 -17.63 6.58 -29.39
N LYS A 415 -17.33 7.41 -30.41
CA LYS A 415 -15.99 7.95 -30.66
C LYS A 415 -15.62 9.11 -29.74
N ASN A 416 -16.60 9.76 -29.10
CA ASN A 416 -16.43 10.95 -28.26
C ASN A 416 -16.81 10.77 -26.78
N PRO A 417 -16.38 9.68 -26.14
CA PRO A 417 -16.67 9.48 -24.71
C PRO A 417 -15.94 10.51 -23.83
N LEU A 418 -16.31 10.56 -22.55
CA LEU A 418 -15.44 11.10 -21.52
C LEU A 418 -14.58 9.97 -20.96
N MET A 419 -13.26 10.10 -21.07
CA MET A 419 -12.29 9.16 -20.53
C MET A 419 -11.62 9.74 -19.29
N LEU A 420 -11.81 9.10 -18.16
CA LEU A 420 -11.10 9.41 -16.94
C LEU A 420 -9.81 8.61 -16.85
N LEU A 421 -8.68 9.29 -16.82
CA LEU A 421 -7.36 8.75 -16.59
C LEU A 421 -7.06 8.86 -15.08
N ASP A 422 -7.35 7.79 -14.34
CA ASP A 422 -7.31 7.81 -12.90
C ASP A 422 -5.94 7.38 -12.36
N GLU A 423 -5.45 8.08 -11.33
CA GLU A 423 -4.17 7.84 -10.67
C GLU A 423 -2.94 7.96 -11.61
N ILE A 424 -2.88 9.06 -12.39
CA ILE A 424 -1.77 9.31 -13.33
C ILE A 424 -0.43 9.51 -12.61
N ASP A 425 -0.45 9.91 -11.34
CA ASP A 425 0.72 10.07 -10.47
C ASP A 425 1.36 8.75 -10.01
N LYS A 426 0.68 7.63 -10.24
CA LYS A 426 1.15 6.29 -9.84
C LYS A 426 1.67 5.44 -11.00
N MET A 427 1.92 6.05 -12.13
CA MET A 427 2.60 5.37 -13.23
C MET A 427 4.06 5.15 -12.88
N SER A 428 4.57 3.96 -13.16
CA SER A 428 5.99 3.66 -13.00
C SER A 428 6.71 3.74 -14.35
N SER A 429 7.92 4.32 -14.35
CA SER A 429 8.83 4.26 -15.48
C SER A 429 9.80 3.10 -15.25
N ASP A 430 9.53 1.95 -15.83
CA ASP A 430 10.43 0.81 -15.82
C ASP A 430 11.15 0.67 -17.18
N TYR A 431 12.26 -0.09 -17.20
CA TYR A 431 13.13 -0.35 -18.36
C TYR A 431 12.43 -0.93 -19.61
N LYS A 432 11.12 -1.23 -19.57
CA LYS A 432 10.38 -1.90 -20.66
C LYS A 432 9.54 -1.00 -21.55
N GLY A 433 9.60 0.31 -21.37
CA GLY A 433 8.86 1.26 -22.21
C GLY A 433 8.44 2.50 -21.43
N ASP A 434 8.32 3.62 -22.12
CA ASP A 434 7.92 4.90 -21.51
C ASP A 434 6.41 5.09 -21.64
N THR A 435 5.69 4.63 -20.61
CA THR A 435 4.23 4.80 -20.51
C THR A 435 3.81 6.28 -20.62
N ALA A 436 4.65 7.20 -20.15
CA ALA A 436 4.42 8.63 -20.24
C ALA A 436 4.45 9.11 -21.69
N SER A 437 5.40 8.64 -22.49
CA SER A 437 5.48 8.94 -23.91
C SER A 437 4.27 8.41 -24.70
N ALA A 438 3.77 7.23 -24.35
CA ALA A 438 2.53 6.72 -24.95
C ALA A 438 1.32 7.60 -24.65
N LEU A 439 1.22 8.10 -23.42
CA LEU A 439 0.14 9.03 -23.05
C LEU A 439 0.30 10.40 -23.67
N LEU A 440 1.52 10.86 -23.93
CA LEU A 440 1.74 12.12 -24.63
C LEU A 440 1.08 12.12 -26.01
N GLU A 441 1.20 11.03 -26.78
CA GLU A 441 0.53 10.92 -28.09
C GLU A 441 -1.02 10.93 -27.96
N VAL A 442 -1.55 10.32 -26.91
CA VAL A 442 -3.00 10.30 -26.63
C VAL A 442 -3.52 11.69 -26.25
N LEU A 443 -2.73 12.43 -25.47
CA LEU A 443 -3.14 13.69 -24.87
C LEU A 443 -2.75 14.92 -25.70
N ASP A 444 -1.85 14.78 -26.65
CA ASP A 444 -1.42 15.88 -27.52
C ASP A 444 -2.46 16.13 -28.62
N SER A 445 -3.08 17.31 -28.61
CA SER A 445 -4.09 17.70 -29.60
C SER A 445 -3.60 17.71 -31.05
N GLU A 446 -2.27 17.88 -31.26
CA GLU A 446 -1.69 17.83 -32.60
C GLU A 446 -1.53 16.39 -33.12
N GLN A 447 -1.37 15.43 -32.25
CA GLN A 447 -1.08 14.04 -32.60
C GLN A 447 -2.27 13.10 -32.40
N ASN A 448 -3.16 13.37 -31.45
CA ASN A 448 -4.24 12.47 -31.03
C ASN A 448 -5.29 12.19 -32.13
N SER A 449 -5.40 13.05 -33.11
CA SER A 449 -6.26 12.84 -34.29
C SER A 449 -5.83 11.67 -35.18
N LYS A 450 -4.59 11.19 -35.01
CA LYS A 450 -4.00 10.08 -35.77
C LYS A 450 -3.38 9.03 -34.84
N PHE A 451 -3.93 8.87 -33.64
CA PHE A 451 -3.44 7.89 -32.68
C PHE A 451 -3.43 6.48 -33.27
N ARG A 452 -2.29 5.75 -33.09
CA ARG A 452 -2.12 4.39 -33.59
C ARG A 452 -1.92 3.41 -32.43
N ASP A 453 -2.90 2.55 -32.29
CA ASP A 453 -2.78 1.36 -31.45
C ASP A 453 -2.02 0.27 -32.22
N HIS A 454 -1.10 -0.41 -31.57
CA HIS A 454 -0.27 -1.46 -32.21
C HIS A 454 -1.05 -2.71 -32.61
N TYR A 455 -2.20 -2.97 -31.98
CA TYR A 455 -3.09 -4.06 -32.37
C TYR A 455 -3.96 -3.67 -33.56
N VAL A 456 -4.60 -2.49 -33.47
CA VAL A 456 -5.53 -2.02 -34.49
C VAL A 456 -4.83 -1.57 -35.77
N GLU A 457 -3.67 -0.93 -35.65
CA GLU A 457 -2.85 -0.38 -36.76
C GLU A 457 -3.53 0.61 -37.69
N ILE A 458 -4.82 0.89 -37.50
CA ILE A 458 -5.56 1.89 -38.20
C ILE A 458 -5.63 3.16 -37.35
N PRO A 459 -5.33 4.35 -37.88
CA PRO A 459 -5.41 5.58 -37.10
C PRO A 459 -6.82 5.79 -36.52
N ILE A 460 -6.89 6.12 -35.25
CA ILE A 460 -8.11 6.42 -34.52
C ILE A 460 -8.07 7.89 -34.14
N ASP A 461 -9.15 8.62 -34.44
CA ASP A 461 -9.27 10.02 -34.07
C ASP A 461 -9.77 10.15 -32.62
N LEU A 462 -8.91 10.64 -31.75
CA LEU A 462 -9.20 10.89 -30.32
C LEU A 462 -9.53 12.36 -30.04
N SER A 463 -9.54 13.24 -31.07
CA SER A 463 -9.72 14.70 -30.89
C SER A 463 -11.06 15.09 -30.26
N GLU A 464 -12.09 14.26 -30.40
CA GLU A 464 -13.41 14.49 -29.81
C GLU A 464 -13.58 13.82 -28.42
N VAL A 465 -12.60 13.03 -27.98
CA VAL A 465 -12.61 12.43 -26.65
C VAL A 465 -12.34 13.51 -25.59
N LEU A 466 -13.14 13.53 -24.55
CA LEU A 466 -12.89 14.40 -23.40
C LEU A 466 -12.05 13.67 -22.38
N PHE A 467 -10.77 14.04 -22.25
CA PHE A 467 -9.89 13.49 -21.24
C PHE A 467 -9.94 14.32 -19.97
N ILE A 468 -10.12 13.63 -18.82
CA ILE A 468 -9.94 14.19 -17.48
C ILE A 468 -8.95 13.27 -16.77
N ALA A 469 -7.92 13.84 -16.15
CA ALA A 469 -6.97 13.09 -15.35
C ALA A 469 -7.21 13.30 -13.84
N THR A 470 -6.81 12.36 -13.01
CA THR A 470 -6.76 12.54 -11.56
C THR A 470 -5.39 12.17 -11.02
N ALA A 471 -4.94 12.91 -10.03
CA ALA A 471 -3.69 12.64 -9.30
C ALA A 471 -3.87 12.92 -7.80
N ASN A 472 -3.05 12.31 -6.97
CA ASN A 472 -2.97 12.67 -5.56
C ASN A 472 -1.86 13.69 -5.31
N SER A 473 -0.78 13.63 -6.10
CA SER A 473 0.36 14.55 -6.03
C SER A 473 0.84 14.93 -7.44
N VAL A 474 1.27 16.16 -7.60
CA VAL A 474 1.87 16.65 -8.86
C VAL A 474 3.32 16.21 -9.02
N GLN A 475 4.02 15.98 -7.91
CA GLN A 475 5.47 15.78 -7.87
C GLN A 475 5.96 14.55 -8.64
N THR A 476 5.13 13.51 -8.74
CA THR A 476 5.47 12.25 -9.39
C THR A 476 5.02 12.20 -10.85
N ILE A 477 4.28 13.20 -11.33
CA ILE A 477 3.85 13.28 -12.74
C ILE A 477 5.01 13.82 -13.59
N PRO A 478 5.36 13.15 -14.70
CA PRO A 478 6.39 13.64 -15.63
C PRO A 478 6.06 15.04 -16.17
N ARG A 479 7.05 15.95 -16.15
CA ARG A 479 6.88 17.34 -16.62
C ARG A 479 6.23 17.48 -17.99
N PRO A 480 6.60 16.68 -19.04
CA PRO A 480 5.96 16.80 -20.34
C PRO A 480 4.46 16.56 -20.35
N LEU A 481 3.95 15.73 -19.42
CA LEU A 481 2.51 15.54 -19.25
C LEU A 481 1.88 16.72 -18.51
N LEU A 482 2.55 17.26 -17.50
CA LEU A 482 2.08 18.43 -16.75
C LEU A 482 1.91 19.66 -17.65
N ASP A 483 2.83 19.89 -18.59
CA ASP A 483 2.79 21.03 -19.51
C ASP A 483 1.56 21.02 -20.44
N ARG A 484 0.87 19.88 -20.58
CA ARG A 484 -0.33 19.70 -21.37
C ARG A 484 -1.62 19.68 -20.57
N MET A 485 -1.52 19.80 -19.24
CA MET A 485 -2.65 19.68 -18.33
C MET A 485 -2.92 20.99 -17.61
N GLU A 486 -4.18 21.34 -17.51
CA GLU A 486 -4.65 22.37 -16.58
C GLU A 486 -4.89 21.73 -15.22
N LEU A 487 -4.12 22.14 -14.21
CA LEU A 487 -4.21 21.61 -12.86
C LEU A 487 -5.33 22.32 -12.08
N ILE A 488 -6.26 21.53 -11.56
CA ILE A 488 -7.30 22.02 -10.65
C ILE A 488 -7.09 21.35 -9.30
N GLU A 489 -6.76 22.15 -8.29
CA GLU A 489 -6.57 21.62 -6.94
C GLU A 489 -7.91 21.34 -6.27
N VAL A 490 -8.05 20.10 -5.80
CA VAL A 490 -9.18 19.64 -5.00
C VAL A 490 -8.73 19.56 -3.55
N SER A 491 -9.07 20.55 -2.78
CA SER A 491 -8.67 20.65 -1.36
C SER A 491 -9.41 19.64 -0.46
N SER A 492 -8.90 19.48 0.77
CA SER A 492 -9.56 18.72 1.82
C SER A 492 -10.90 19.33 2.23
N TYR A 493 -11.83 18.45 2.64
CA TYR A 493 -13.11 18.87 3.18
C TYR A 493 -13.00 19.31 4.63
N THR A 494 -13.74 20.34 5.00
CA THR A 494 -13.98 20.74 6.38
C THR A 494 -14.88 19.71 7.09
N GLU A 495 -14.92 19.74 8.42
CA GLU A 495 -15.84 18.87 9.17
C GLU A 495 -17.30 19.12 8.81
N ASN A 496 -17.68 20.38 8.59
CA ASN A 496 -19.03 20.75 8.18
C ASN A 496 -19.38 20.21 6.79
N GLU A 497 -18.48 20.38 5.82
CA GLU A 497 -18.65 19.80 4.48
C GLU A 497 -18.79 18.27 4.55
N LYS A 498 -17.98 17.58 5.38
CA LYS A 498 -18.09 16.12 5.58
C LYS A 498 -19.45 15.70 6.18
N VAL A 499 -20.01 16.50 7.10
CA VAL A 499 -21.34 16.25 7.65
C VAL A 499 -22.42 16.37 6.57
N HIS A 500 -22.36 17.41 5.75
CA HIS A 500 -23.29 17.60 4.63
C HIS A 500 -23.17 16.47 3.60
N ILE A 501 -21.95 16.16 3.17
CA ILE A 501 -21.68 15.05 2.23
C ILE A 501 -22.19 13.72 2.81
N ALA A 502 -22.01 13.50 4.12
CA ALA A 502 -22.49 12.29 4.76
C ALA A 502 -24.02 12.17 4.69
N LYS A 503 -24.75 13.26 4.94
CA LYS A 503 -26.22 13.28 4.92
C LYS A 503 -26.81 13.18 3.53
N GLU A 504 -26.29 13.99 2.61
CA GLU A 504 -26.90 14.19 1.28
C GLU A 504 -26.53 13.08 0.30
N HIS A 505 -25.34 12.45 0.48
CA HIS A 505 -24.84 11.49 -0.50
C HIS A 505 -24.45 10.13 0.10
N LEU A 506 -23.72 10.11 1.23
CA LEU A 506 -23.15 8.84 1.70
C LEU A 506 -24.19 7.97 2.41
N MET A 507 -25.10 8.57 3.16
CA MET A 507 -26.11 7.81 3.91
C MET A 507 -27.05 7.07 2.96
N GLU A 508 -27.61 7.74 1.97
CA GLU A 508 -28.50 7.13 0.97
C GLU A 508 -27.81 5.95 0.28
N LYS A 509 -26.59 6.17 -0.22
CA LYS A 509 -25.77 5.15 -0.85
C LYS A 509 -25.47 3.95 0.04
N GLN A 510 -25.24 4.17 1.35
CA GLN A 510 -24.99 3.08 2.28
C GLN A 510 -26.26 2.35 2.67
N LEU A 511 -27.41 3.02 2.76
CA LEU A 511 -28.71 2.40 2.98
C LEU A 511 -29.06 1.45 1.83
N GLU A 512 -29.00 1.91 0.57
CA GLU A 512 -29.24 1.09 -0.61
C GLU A 512 -28.31 -0.14 -0.66
N ARG A 513 -27.01 0.06 -0.45
CA ARG A 513 -26.03 -1.04 -0.47
C ARG A 513 -26.26 -2.11 0.58
N ASN A 514 -26.85 -1.76 1.69
CA ASN A 514 -27.11 -2.68 2.80
C ASN A 514 -28.58 -3.10 2.91
N GLY A 515 -29.41 -2.77 1.92
CA GLY A 515 -30.82 -3.16 1.85
C GLY A 515 -31.69 -2.55 2.95
N LEU A 516 -31.37 -1.33 3.39
CA LEU A 516 -32.09 -0.60 4.43
C LEU A 516 -32.90 0.54 3.82
N GLU A 517 -34.09 0.78 4.36
CA GLU A 517 -34.88 1.96 4.05
C GLU A 517 -34.45 3.16 4.92
N ALA A 518 -34.66 4.39 4.43
CA ALA A 518 -34.30 5.61 5.14
C ALA A 518 -34.94 5.74 6.54
N LYS A 519 -36.08 5.10 6.76
CA LYS A 519 -36.76 5.08 8.06
C LYS A 519 -36.17 4.09 9.05
N GLN A 520 -35.41 3.10 8.59
CA GLN A 520 -34.87 2.02 9.41
C GLN A 520 -33.54 2.39 10.08
N LEU A 521 -32.76 3.31 9.48
CA LEU A 521 -31.51 3.79 10.08
C LEU A 521 -31.42 5.31 9.98
N THR A 522 -31.26 5.95 11.14
CA THR A 522 -31.03 7.40 11.24
C THR A 522 -29.78 7.68 12.05
N VAL A 523 -28.96 8.59 11.59
CA VAL A 523 -27.73 9.04 12.27
C VAL A 523 -27.88 10.51 12.60
N SER A 524 -27.75 10.88 13.88
CA SER A 524 -27.86 12.27 14.31
C SER A 524 -26.64 13.10 13.88
N ASP A 525 -26.80 14.41 13.77
CA ASP A 525 -25.70 15.35 13.43
C ASP A 525 -24.55 15.26 14.42
N SER A 526 -24.87 15.18 15.72
CA SER A 526 -23.88 15.01 16.77
C SER A 526 -23.13 13.68 16.65
N ALA A 527 -23.77 12.63 16.15
CA ALA A 527 -23.10 11.35 15.87
C ALA A 527 -22.18 11.47 14.64
N LEU A 528 -22.64 12.13 13.56
CA LEU A 528 -21.81 12.37 12.38
C LEU A 528 -20.56 13.19 12.73
N GLN A 529 -20.73 14.29 13.47
CA GLN A 529 -19.61 15.10 13.96
C GLN A 529 -18.63 14.26 14.78
N LYS A 530 -19.14 13.45 15.70
CA LYS A 530 -18.30 12.57 16.52
C LYS A 530 -17.61 11.48 15.70
N ILE A 531 -18.24 10.93 14.65
CA ILE A 531 -17.60 9.98 13.73
C ILE A 531 -16.44 10.67 13.03
N ILE A 532 -16.65 11.88 12.51
CA ILE A 532 -15.65 12.64 11.76
C ILE A 532 -14.46 13.02 12.67
N SER A 533 -14.72 13.47 13.90
CA SER A 533 -13.67 13.90 14.81
C SER A 533 -12.93 12.74 15.50
N SER A 534 -13.61 11.68 15.91
CA SER A 534 -13.02 10.66 16.79
C SER A 534 -12.77 9.29 16.14
N TYR A 535 -13.36 9.00 14.97
CA TYR A 535 -13.23 7.70 14.31
C TYR A 535 -12.59 7.75 12.92
N VAL A 536 -12.41 8.96 12.37
CA VAL A 536 -11.88 9.18 11.02
C VAL A 536 -10.81 10.27 11.04
N LYS A 537 -9.63 9.97 10.46
CA LYS A 537 -8.56 10.96 10.22
C LYS A 537 -8.21 10.88 8.74
N GLU A 538 -8.85 11.74 7.93
CA GLU A 538 -8.64 11.79 6.47
C GLU A 538 -9.02 13.16 5.88
N ALA A 539 -8.40 13.52 4.77
CA ALA A 539 -8.71 14.74 4.02
C ALA A 539 -10.07 14.67 3.31
N GLY A 540 -10.43 13.51 2.79
CA GLY A 540 -11.69 13.24 2.08
C GLY A 540 -12.79 12.60 2.94
N VAL A 541 -13.61 11.75 2.32
CA VAL A 541 -14.76 11.08 2.95
C VAL A 541 -14.78 9.56 2.77
N ARG A 542 -13.66 8.96 2.34
CA ARG A 542 -13.61 7.51 2.04
C ARG A 542 -13.69 6.63 3.29
N SER A 543 -13.00 7.03 4.36
CA SER A 543 -13.06 6.32 5.63
C SER A 543 -14.37 6.59 6.34
N LEU A 544 -14.93 7.80 6.21
CA LEU A 544 -16.26 8.15 6.68
C LEU A 544 -17.31 7.25 6.02
N GLU A 545 -17.28 7.09 4.69
CA GLU A 545 -18.17 6.17 3.97
C GLU A 545 -18.06 4.74 4.50
N ARG A 546 -16.83 4.26 4.78
CA ARG A 546 -16.61 2.92 5.36
C ARG A 546 -17.22 2.79 6.76
N LYS A 547 -17.10 3.83 7.60
CA LYS A 547 -17.64 3.84 8.94
C LYS A 547 -19.17 3.88 8.94
N LEU A 548 -19.77 4.66 8.06
CA LEU A 548 -21.22 4.65 7.83
C LEU A 548 -21.70 3.29 7.34
N GLY A 549 -20.96 2.65 6.42
CA GLY A 549 -21.25 1.28 5.98
C GLY A 549 -21.11 0.23 7.10
N GLU A 550 -20.16 0.41 8.03
CA GLU A 550 -20.04 -0.46 9.21
C GLU A 550 -21.26 -0.34 10.12
N ILE A 551 -21.74 0.88 10.37
CA ILE A 551 -22.95 1.15 11.12
C ILE A 551 -24.16 0.53 10.42
N ALA A 552 -24.31 0.76 9.10
CA ALA A 552 -25.41 0.25 8.32
C ALA A 552 -25.50 -1.28 8.36
N ARG A 553 -24.37 -1.99 8.23
CA ARG A 553 -24.33 -3.47 8.34
C ARG A 553 -24.78 -3.97 9.72
N LYS A 554 -24.31 -3.33 10.80
CA LYS A 554 -24.69 -3.72 12.17
C LYS A 554 -26.15 -3.42 12.44
N ALA A 555 -26.65 -2.29 11.93
CA ALA A 555 -28.08 -1.95 12.01
C ALA A 555 -28.94 -2.93 11.22
N ALA A 556 -28.54 -3.28 10.00
CA ALA A 556 -29.24 -4.28 9.17
C ALA A 556 -29.33 -5.63 9.89
N ARG A 557 -28.25 -6.05 10.56
CA ARG A 557 -28.24 -7.28 11.36
C ARG A 557 -29.24 -7.19 12.54
N GLU A 558 -29.23 -6.11 13.33
CA GLU A 558 -30.17 -5.92 14.45
C GLU A 558 -31.64 -5.94 13.98
N ILE A 559 -31.92 -5.39 12.79
CA ILE A 559 -33.27 -5.39 12.20
C ILE A 559 -33.63 -6.79 11.68
N TYR A 560 -32.72 -7.46 10.99
CA TYR A 560 -32.97 -8.82 10.46
C TYR A 560 -33.20 -9.86 11.55
N GLU A 561 -32.45 -9.76 12.66
CA GLU A 561 -32.64 -10.62 13.85
C GLU A 561 -33.96 -10.30 14.61
N GLY A 562 -34.75 -9.33 14.15
CA GLY A 562 -36.02 -8.95 14.76
C GLY A 562 -35.88 -8.17 16.08
N ASN A 563 -34.67 -7.78 16.45
CA ASN A 563 -34.39 -7.07 17.70
C ASN A 563 -34.92 -5.63 17.69
N LYS A 564 -35.03 -5.02 16.49
CA LYS A 564 -35.50 -3.64 16.31
C LYS A 564 -36.18 -3.46 14.95
N THR A 565 -37.12 -2.55 14.87
CA THR A 565 -37.74 -2.11 13.61
C THR A 565 -37.01 -0.90 13.00
N CYS A 566 -36.34 -0.10 13.84
CA CYS A 566 -35.51 1.02 13.44
C CYS A 566 -34.34 1.20 14.40
N VAL A 567 -33.23 1.72 13.91
CA VAL A 567 -32.00 2.00 14.66
C VAL A 567 -31.68 3.49 14.58
N LYS A 568 -31.56 4.13 15.75
CA LYS A 568 -31.13 5.53 15.86
C LYS A 568 -29.72 5.58 16.42
N ILE A 569 -28.80 6.19 15.66
CA ILE A 569 -27.41 6.38 16.06
C ILE A 569 -27.26 7.79 16.63
N THR A 570 -26.74 7.85 17.85
CA THR A 570 -26.44 9.09 18.58
C THR A 570 -24.99 9.09 19.01
N ALA A 571 -24.45 10.25 19.40
CA ALA A 571 -23.06 10.36 19.89
C ALA A 571 -22.77 9.44 21.11
N GLN A 572 -23.81 9.08 21.88
CA GLN A 572 -23.69 8.25 23.08
C GLN A 572 -23.61 6.75 22.77
N ASN A 573 -24.26 6.28 21.71
CA ASN A 573 -24.31 4.84 21.38
C ASN A 573 -23.34 4.44 20.27
N LEU A 574 -22.55 5.38 19.75
CA LEU A 574 -21.55 5.13 18.68
C LEU A 574 -20.56 4.03 19.06
N GLU A 575 -20.13 3.99 20.31
CA GLU A 575 -19.14 3.03 20.79
C GLU A 575 -19.62 1.58 20.62
N LYS A 576 -20.93 1.33 20.74
CA LYS A 576 -21.53 0.02 20.46
C LYS A 576 -21.32 -0.42 19.01
N TYR A 577 -21.35 0.53 18.06
CA TYR A 577 -21.29 0.23 16.62
C TYR A 577 -19.86 0.31 16.06
N LEU A 578 -19.04 1.25 16.51
CA LEU A 578 -17.71 1.51 15.96
C LEU A 578 -16.54 1.13 16.89
N GLY A 579 -16.86 0.70 18.14
CA GLY A 579 -15.86 0.46 19.18
C GLY A 579 -15.37 1.76 19.82
N LYS A 580 -14.30 1.67 20.60
CA LYS A 580 -13.69 2.84 21.27
C LYS A 580 -13.22 3.88 20.27
N GLU A 581 -13.22 5.13 20.69
CA GLU A 581 -12.67 6.24 19.91
C GLU A 581 -11.21 5.96 19.55
N LYS A 582 -10.84 6.23 18.31
CA LYS A 582 -9.52 5.90 17.77
C LYS A 582 -8.59 7.10 17.75
N TYR A 583 -9.15 8.28 17.62
CA TYR A 583 -8.42 9.53 17.48
C TYR A 583 -8.88 10.50 18.55
N SER A 584 -7.95 11.04 19.30
CA SER A 584 -8.12 12.28 20.06
C SER A 584 -7.34 13.35 19.31
N PHE A 585 -7.95 14.47 19.00
CA PHE A 585 -7.15 15.60 18.55
C PHE A 585 -6.24 16.01 19.70
N ASP A 586 -4.95 16.17 19.40
CA ASP A 586 -4.03 16.80 20.34
C ASP A 586 -4.52 18.24 20.53
N LYS A 587 -5.16 18.45 21.67
CA LYS A 587 -5.58 19.78 22.07
C LYS A 587 -4.33 20.64 22.30
N LYS A 588 -4.50 21.96 22.20
CA LYS A 588 -3.46 22.91 22.63
C LYS A 588 -2.96 22.53 24.04
N ASN A 589 -1.73 22.87 24.34
CA ASN A 589 -1.18 22.66 25.67
C ASN A 589 -2.05 23.40 26.70
N ASP A 590 -2.19 22.83 27.89
CA ASP A 590 -3.04 23.43 28.93
C ASP A 590 -2.38 24.66 29.56
N THR A 591 -1.05 24.74 29.55
CA THR A 591 -0.22 25.77 30.14
C THR A 591 0.84 26.27 29.17
N ASP A 592 1.30 27.51 29.41
CA ASP A 592 2.44 28.08 28.70
C ASP A 592 3.73 27.42 29.18
N GLU A 593 4.53 26.89 28.27
CA GLU A 593 5.67 26.05 28.58
C GLU A 593 6.97 26.56 27.93
N ILE A 594 8.11 26.24 28.57
CA ILE A 594 9.44 26.58 28.07
C ILE A 594 9.92 25.47 27.14
N GLY A 595 10.39 25.85 25.94
CA GLY A 595 10.96 24.92 24.99
C GLY A 595 9.94 24.07 24.24
N ILE A 596 8.64 24.27 24.46
CA ILE A 596 7.57 23.56 23.77
C ILE A 596 6.79 24.52 22.90
N VAL A 597 6.72 24.24 21.61
CA VAL A 597 6.04 25.09 20.62
C VAL A 597 5.24 24.24 19.65
N ARG A 598 4.05 24.72 19.31
CA ARG A 598 3.18 24.04 18.38
C ARG A 598 3.33 24.57 16.96
N GLY A 599 3.77 23.71 16.07
CA GLY A 599 3.82 23.94 14.63
C GLY A 599 2.60 23.38 13.91
N LEU A 600 2.47 23.72 12.65
CA LEU A 600 1.40 23.26 11.78
C LEU A 600 1.99 22.48 10.61
N ALA A 601 1.51 21.24 10.42
CA ALA A 601 1.91 20.35 9.34
C ALA A 601 0.77 20.10 8.36
N TRP A 602 1.14 19.74 7.16
CA TRP A 602 0.25 19.19 6.15
C TRP A 602 0.71 17.77 5.80
N THR A 603 -0.24 16.85 5.72
CA THR A 603 -0.02 15.43 5.40
C THR A 603 -1.02 14.98 4.33
N SER A 604 -0.79 13.82 3.75
CA SER A 604 -1.72 13.21 2.78
C SER A 604 -3.11 12.91 3.35
N VAL A 605 -3.26 12.94 4.67
CA VAL A 605 -4.55 12.72 5.36
C VAL A 605 -5.19 14.02 5.86
N GLY A 606 -4.56 15.18 5.63
CA GLY A 606 -5.02 16.51 6.04
C GLY A 606 -4.02 17.28 6.86
N GLY A 607 -4.46 18.37 7.48
CA GLY A 607 -3.62 19.15 8.39
C GLY A 607 -3.48 18.47 9.76
N ASP A 608 -2.33 18.71 10.41
CA ASP A 608 -2.05 18.25 11.76
C ASP A 608 -1.27 19.30 12.54
N THR A 609 -1.25 19.18 13.85
CA THR A 609 -0.38 19.99 14.71
C THR A 609 0.85 19.18 15.09
N LEU A 610 2.01 19.82 15.11
CA LEU A 610 3.26 19.22 15.54
C LEU A 610 3.70 19.89 16.84
N GLU A 611 3.87 19.11 17.88
CA GLU A 611 4.55 19.56 19.08
C GLU A 611 6.06 19.45 18.89
N ILE A 612 6.77 20.54 19.10
CA ILE A 612 8.23 20.59 19.02
C ILE A 612 8.75 20.85 20.41
N GLU A 613 9.48 19.89 20.93
CA GLU A 613 10.10 19.94 22.25
C GLU A 613 11.59 20.22 22.11
N VAL A 614 12.10 21.17 22.85
CA VAL A 614 13.53 21.49 22.91
C VAL A 614 14.00 21.46 24.35
N ASN A 615 15.04 20.68 24.59
CA ASN A 615 15.74 20.65 25.87
C ASN A 615 17.18 21.13 25.70
N VAL A 616 17.65 21.88 26.70
CA VAL A 616 19.02 22.37 26.81
C VAL A 616 19.64 21.79 28.07
N MET A 617 20.76 21.12 27.89
CA MET A 617 21.46 20.43 28.97
C MET A 617 22.96 20.74 28.94
N PRO A 618 23.69 20.70 30.08
CA PRO A 618 25.13 20.81 30.08
C PRO A 618 25.78 19.74 29.20
N GLY A 619 26.71 20.13 28.34
CA GLY A 619 27.30 19.24 27.37
C GLY A 619 28.52 19.79 26.66
N LYS A 620 28.76 19.36 25.42
CA LYS A 620 29.92 19.75 24.62
C LYS A 620 29.56 20.59 23.38
N GLY A 621 28.35 21.07 23.31
CA GLY A 621 27.82 21.83 22.17
C GLY A 621 27.24 20.96 21.07
N GLU A 622 26.77 19.75 21.39
CA GLU A 622 26.12 18.86 20.44
C GLU A 622 24.70 19.35 20.11
N PHE A 623 24.34 19.18 18.85
CA PHE A 623 23.00 19.50 18.34
C PHE A 623 22.31 18.21 17.91
N GLN A 624 21.38 17.73 18.71
CA GLN A 624 20.72 16.44 18.50
C GLN A 624 19.29 16.64 17.98
N LEU A 625 18.90 15.82 17.02
CA LEU A 625 17.59 15.84 16.37
C LEU A 625 16.98 14.44 16.40
N THR A 626 15.78 14.31 16.97
CA THR A 626 15.04 13.04 17.05
C THR A 626 13.58 13.21 16.62
N GLY A 627 12.91 12.12 16.22
CA GLY A 627 11.50 12.12 15.78
C GLY A 627 11.30 11.78 14.30
N GLN A 628 12.23 11.04 13.67
CA GLN A 628 12.22 10.65 12.25
C GLN A 628 12.10 11.85 11.29
N LEU A 629 12.98 12.83 11.50
CA LEU A 629 13.05 14.02 10.67
C LEU A 629 13.75 13.72 9.35
N GLY A 630 13.13 14.13 8.25
CA GLY A 630 13.75 14.12 6.92
C GLY A 630 14.87 15.16 6.79
N ASP A 631 15.60 15.09 5.69
CA ASP A 631 16.81 15.91 5.52
C ASP A 631 16.49 17.41 5.40
N VAL A 632 15.38 17.79 4.74
CA VAL A 632 14.95 19.19 4.63
C VAL A 632 14.61 19.77 6.01
N MET A 633 13.96 18.98 6.86
CA MET A 633 13.62 19.43 8.22
C MET A 633 14.86 19.56 9.12
N LYS A 634 15.84 18.66 8.98
CA LYS A 634 17.14 18.75 9.67
C LYS A 634 17.92 20.01 9.25
N GLU A 635 17.96 20.30 7.95
CA GLU A 635 18.58 21.51 7.40
C GLU A 635 17.89 22.76 7.92
N SER A 636 16.56 22.76 8.00
CA SER A 636 15.78 23.87 8.57
C SER A 636 16.09 24.09 10.04
N ALA A 637 16.27 23.02 10.83
CA ALA A 637 16.70 23.13 12.23
C ALA A 637 18.12 23.73 12.37
N GLN A 638 19.05 23.30 11.49
CA GLN A 638 20.41 23.86 11.44
C GLN A 638 20.42 25.35 11.06
N THR A 639 19.55 25.75 10.14
CA THR A 639 19.36 27.16 9.78
C THR A 639 18.85 27.97 10.96
N GLY A 640 17.87 27.42 11.70
CA GLY A 640 17.33 28.04 12.91
C GLY A 640 18.37 28.28 14.00
N ILE A 641 19.17 27.24 14.35
CA ILE A 641 20.22 27.40 15.37
C ILE A 641 21.33 28.38 14.93
N SER A 642 21.65 28.38 13.62
CA SER A 642 22.62 29.34 13.08
C SER A 642 22.14 30.79 13.19
N TYR A 643 20.85 31.01 12.92
CA TYR A 643 20.25 32.33 13.14
C TYR A 643 20.25 32.73 14.62
N ILE A 644 19.87 31.85 15.54
CA ILE A 644 19.88 32.13 16.98
C ILE A 644 21.29 32.52 17.46
N ARG A 645 22.32 31.83 16.94
CA ARG A 645 23.72 32.18 17.24
C ARG A 645 24.06 33.61 16.78
N SER A 646 23.51 34.04 15.64
CA SER A 646 23.79 35.39 15.11
C SER A 646 23.15 36.50 15.92
N ILE A 647 22.02 36.22 16.59
CA ILE A 647 21.30 37.19 17.44
C ILE A 647 21.57 36.99 18.95
N SER A 648 22.54 36.16 19.30
CA SER A 648 22.84 35.80 20.70
C SER A 648 23.10 37.01 21.62
N GLU A 649 23.70 38.10 21.11
CA GLU A 649 23.96 39.30 21.86
C GLU A 649 22.67 40.05 22.21
N GLU A 650 21.69 40.06 21.33
CA GLU A 650 20.38 40.72 21.55
C GLU A 650 19.60 40.05 22.69
N TYR A 651 19.75 38.73 22.83
CA TYR A 651 19.08 37.93 23.87
C TYR A 651 19.99 37.64 25.08
N GLN A 652 21.13 38.34 25.21
CA GLN A 652 22.08 38.18 26.32
C GLN A 652 22.55 36.75 26.53
N ILE A 653 22.63 35.93 25.45
CA ILE A 653 23.10 34.56 25.50
C ILE A 653 24.63 34.58 25.59
N PRO A 654 25.24 33.95 26.61
CA PRO A 654 26.69 33.95 26.76
C PRO A 654 27.41 33.30 25.57
N LYS A 655 28.53 33.88 25.10
CA LYS A 655 29.29 33.35 23.96
C LYS A 655 29.73 31.88 24.13
N LYS A 656 29.90 31.42 25.37
CA LYS A 656 30.27 30.06 25.70
C LYS A 656 29.08 29.09 25.68
N PHE A 657 27.84 29.59 25.73
CA PHE A 657 26.64 28.77 25.86
C PHE A 657 26.57 27.62 24.89
N PHE A 658 26.80 27.89 23.61
CA PHE A 658 26.74 26.89 22.53
C PHE A 658 27.93 25.90 22.50
N LYS A 659 28.92 26.08 23.40
CA LYS A 659 30.03 25.14 23.57
C LYS A 659 29.91 24.30 24.85
N GLU A 660 29.14 24.80 25.82
CA GLU A 660 29.01 24.20 27.15
C GLU A 660 27.64 23.54 27.35
N ASN A 661 26.72 23.68 26.39
CA ASN A 661 25.39 23.06 26.45
C ASN A 661 25.06 22.35 25.15
N ASP A 662 24.47 21.18 25.28
CA ASP A 662 23.86 20.44 24.19
C ASP A 662 22.40 20.86 24.03
N ILE A 663 21.95 20.92 22.79
CA ILE A 663 20.57 21.25 22.43
C ILE A 663 19.95 20.05 21.75
N HIS A 664 18.87 19.54 22.32
CA HIS A 664 18.15 18.40 21.77
C HIS A 664 16.74 18.83 21.35
N ILE A 665 16.43 18.69 20.07
CA ILE A 665 15.09 18.86 19.52
C ILE A 665 14.46 17.48 19.35
N HIS A 666 13.29 17.30 19.93
CA HIS A 666 12.45 16.14 19.76
C HIS A 666 11.10 16.53 19.15
N ILE A 667 10.66 15.80 18.15
CA ILE A 667 9.30 15.92 17.63
C ILE A 667 8.61 14.58 17.86
N PRO A 668 7.67 14.51 18.82
CA PRO A 668 6.94 13.28 19.15
C PRO A 668 6.26 12.64 17.96
N GLU A 669 5.67 11.45 18.13
CA GLU A 669 5.10 10.60 17.08
C GLU A 669 6.13 10.00 16.10
N GLY A 670 7.12 9.29 16.62
CA GLY A 670 8.21 8.68 15.86
C GLY A 670 7.79 7.61 14.83
N ALA A 671 6.51 7.25 14.76
CA ALA A 671 6.01 6.30 13.75
C ALA A 671 5.74 6.95 12.38
N VAL A 672 5.70 8.29 12.29
CA VAL A 672 5.39 9.01 11.06
C VAL A 672 6.62 9.84 10.64
N PRO A 673 7.21 9.56 9.46
CA PRO A 673 8.28 10.39 8.92
C PRO A 673 7.80 11.82 8.70
N LYS A 674 8.61 12.80 9.11
CA LYS A 674 8.31 14.23 9.01
C LYS A 674 9.38 14.92 8.18
N ASP A 675 8.96 15.60 7.12
CA ASP A 675 9.89 16.35 6.29
C ASP A 675 9.25 17.65 5.78
N GLY A 676 10.07 18.65 5.58
CA GLY A 676 9.66 19.93 5.01
C GLY A 676 10.23 21.14 5.76
N PRO A 677 10.38 22.30 5.07
CA PRO A 677 11.01 23.50 5.66
C PRO A 677 10.05 24.32 6.54
N SER A 678 8.74 24.04 6.51
CA SER A 678 7.70 24.89 7.11
C SER A 678 7.66 24.89 8.64
N ALA A 679 8.42 24.03 9.31
CA ALA A 679 8.59 24.01 10.76
C ALA A 679 9.78 24.90 11.24
N GLY A 680 10.47 25.59 10.34
CA GLY A 680 11.68 26.34 10.65
C GLY A 680 11.49 27.40 11.73
N ILE A 681 10.46 28.25 11.61
CA ILE A 681 10.18 29.25 12.63
C ILE A 681 9.75 28.62 13.96
N THR A 682 9.06 27.48 13.93
CA THR A 682 8.60 26.77 15.13
C THR A 682 9.79 26.20 15.89
N MET A 683 10.72 25.53 15.20
CA MET A 683 11.94 24.98 15.80
C MET A 683 12.83 26.11 16.36
N ALA A 684 12.97 27.22 15.62
CA ALA A 684 13.73 28.35 16.08
C ALA A 684 13.13 29.03 17.33
N THR A 685 11.81 29.19 17.39
CA THR A 685 11.09 29.71 18.54
C THR A 685 11.25 28.77 19.75
N ALA A 686 11.11 27.45 19.57
CA ALA A 686 11.28 26.48 20.64
C ALA A 686 12.72 26.44 21.18
N MET A 687 13.73 26.51 20.31
CA MET A 687 15.13 26.60 20.69
C MET A 687 15.40 27.88 21.51
N LEU A 688 14.93 29.03 21.02
CA LEU A 688 15.19 30.29 21.73
C LEU A 688 14.45 30.31 23.07
N SER A 689 13.22 29.82 23.14
CA SER A 689 12.48 29.65 24.39
C SER A 689 13.26 28.80 25.41
N ALA A 690 13.78 27.67 25.00
CA ALA A 690 14.56 26.78 25.86
C ALA A 690 15.87 27.41 26.33
N ILE A 691 16.55 28.16 25.44
CA ILE A 691 17.82 28.86 25.73
C ILE A 691 17.59 30.03 26.70
N THR A 692 16.57 30.87 26.45
CA THR A 692 16.27 32.07 27.27
C THR A 692 15.39 31.73 28.47
N LYS A 693 14.87 30.52 28.57
CA LYS A 693 13.90 30.09 29.58
C LYS A 693 12.62 30.92 29.60
N THR A 694 12.22 31.41 28.43
CA THR A 694 11.02 32.22 28.27
C THR A 694 9.86 31.33 27.84
N PRO A 695 8.74 31.28 28.56
CA PRO A 695 7.60 30.43 28.18
C PRO A 695 6.97 30.87 26.86
N VAL A 696 6.46 29.93 26.11
CA VAL A 696 5.69 30.15 24.87
C VAL A 696 4.21 29.97 25.15
N ARG A 697 3.39 30.86 24.63
CA ARG A 697 1.93 30.80 24.77
C ARG A 697 1.36 29.53 24.19
N ALA A 698 0.56 28.83 25.00
CA ALA A 698 -0.10 27.56 24.61
C ALA A 698 -1.18 27.73 23.52
N ASP A 699 -1.73 28.92 23.34
CA ASP A 699 -2.78 29.21 22.36
C ASP A 699 -2.24 29.76 21.03
N VAL A 700 -0.92 29.76 20.84
CA VAL A 700 -0.25 30.20 19.61
C VAL A 700 0.31 29.00 18.85
N ALA A 701 0.07 28.96 17.56
CA ALA A 701 0.76 28.05 16.63
C ALA A 701 1.40 28.84 15.50
N MET A 702 2.35 28.25 14.82
CA MET A 702 3.08 28.92 13.77
C MET A 702 3.51 28.00 12.64
N THR A 703 3.71 28.56 11.46
CA THR A 703 4.26 27.84 10.31
C THR A 703 5.01 28.81 9.40
N GLY A 704 6.18 28.43 8.95
CA GLY A 704 7.02 29.24 8.07
C GLY A 704 8.43 28.67 7.94
N GLU A 705 9.01 28.85 6.77
CA GLU A 705 10.42 28.53 6.54
C GLU A 705 11.29 29.69 7.04
N ILE A 706 12.41 29.38 7.69
CA ILE A 706 13.35 30.36 8.21
C ILE A 706 14.61 30.45 7.36
N THR A 707 15.12 31.67 7.19
CA THR A 707 16.42 31.90 6.56
C THR A 707 17.52 32.19 7.59
N LEU A 708 18.79 32.13 7.20
CA LEU A 708 19.95 32.51 8.05
C LEU A 708 19.91 33.97 8.56
N ARG A 709 19.03 34.78 8.02
CA ARG A 709 18.80 36.17 8.46
C ARG A 709 17.51 36.38 9.21
N GLY A 710 16.84 35.30 9.62
CA GLY A 710 15.59 35.34 10.34
C GLY A 710 14.36 35.76 9.54
N ARG A 711 14.45 35.85 8.21
CA ARG A 711 13.28 36.14 7.37
C ARG A 711 12.38 34.89 7.29
N VAL A 712 11.07 35.14 7.24
CA VAL A 712 10.06 34.10 7.11
C VAL A 712 9.64 33.99 5.66
N LEU A 713 9.80 32.81 5.09
CA LEU A 713 9.46 32.51 3.69
C LEU A 713 8.10 31.80 3.58
N PRO A 714 7.42 31.94 2.41
CA PRO A 714 6.09 31.37 2.20
C PRO A 714 6.12 29.84 2.18
N ILE A 715 4.98 29.25 2.52
CA ILE A 715 4.78 27.80 2.64
C ILE A 715 3.49 27.35 1.95
N GLY A 716 3.36 26.05 1.68
CA GLY A 716 2.14 25.46 1.13
C GLY A 716 1.21 24.82 2.15
N GLY A 717 0.00 24.44 1.71
CA GLY A 717 -0.98 23.70 2.51
C GLY A 717 -1.61 24.51 3.64
N LEU A 718 -1.79 25.81 3.45
CA LEU A 718 -2.29 26.71 4.49
C LEU A 718 -3.72 26.41 4.92
N LYS A 719 -4.62 26.06 4.00
CA LYS A 719 -6.00 25.72 4.34
C LYS A 719 -6.05 24.59 5.36
N GLU A 720 -5.31 23.52 5.10
CA GLU A 720 -5.23 22.35 5.98
C GLU A 720 -4.58 22.68 7.33
N LYS A 721 -3.54 23.49 7.32
CA LYS A 721 -2.84 23.96 8.54
C LYS A 721 -3.73 24.81 9.44
N ILE A 722 -4.49 25.74 8.87
CA ILE A 722 -5.44 26.57 9.63
C ILE A 722 -6.59 25.72 10.19
N LEU A 723 -7.09 24.74 9.39
CA LEU A 723 -8.08 23.78 9.89
C LEU A 723 -7.55 22.97 11.08
N ALA A 724 -6.30 22.50 11.00
CA ALA A 724 -5.68 21.77 12.12
C ALA A 724 -5.54 22.65 13.36
N ALA A 725 -5.11 23.89 13.21
CA ALA A 725 -5.04 24.86 14.30
C ALA A 725 -6.42 25.09 14.96
N LYS A 726 -7.47 25.22 14.14
CA LYS A 726 -8.85 25.39 14.63
C LYS A 726 -9.31 24.18 15.44
N ASN A 727 -9.07 22.98 14.94
CA ASN A 727 -9.48 21.74 15.59
C ASN A 727 -8.70 21.50 16.90
N ALA A 728 -7.45 21.93 16.96
CA ALA A 728 -6.62 21.90 18.17
C ALA A 728 -7.02 22.96 19.21
N GLY A 729 -7.91 23.91 18.87
CA GLY A 729 -8.33 25.00 19.76
C GLY A 729 -7.32 26.14 19.90
N ILE A 730 -6.41 26.27 18.93
CA ILE A 730 -5.45 27.40 18.83
C ILE A 730 -6.22 28.69 18.53
N LYS A 731 -5.84 29.76 19.17
CA LYS A 731 -6.46 31.09 19.00
C LYS A 731 -5.71 31.96 18.02
N THR A 732 -4.39 31.91 18.04
CA THR A 732 -3.53 32.75 17.22
C THR A 732 -2.60 31.93 16.36
N VAL A 733 -2.52 32.24 15.07
CA VAL A 733 -1.64 31.53 14.12
C VAL A 733 -0.73 32.55 13.42
N CYS A 734 0.59 32.37 13.56
CA CYS A 734 1.59 33.12 12.82
C CYS A 734 1.85 32.49 11.44
N VAL A 735 1.63 33.26 10.39
CA VAL A 735 1.83 32.81 8.98
C VAL A 735 2.73 33.81 8.24
N PRO A 736 3.49 33.33 7.21
CA PRO A 736 4.32 34.26 6.43
C PRO A 736 3.47 35.31 5.71
N LYS A 737 3.90 36.59 5.72
CA LYS A 737 3.19 37.68 5.04
C LYS A 737 2.99 37.42 3.53
N LYS A 738 3.94 36.76 2.89
CA LYS A 738 3.82 36.41 1.46
C LYS A 738 2.68 35.45 1.13
N ASN A 739 2.11 34.78 2.13
CA ASN A 739 0.94 33.95 2.00
C ASN A 739 -0.39 34.66 2.26
N GLU A 740 -0.39 35.99 2.36
CA GLU A 740 -1.61 36.80 2.60
C GLU A 740 -2.70 36.48 1.56
N LYS A 741 -2.32 36.40 0.28
CA LYS A 741 -3.24 36.04 -0.80
C LYS A 741 -3.86 34.66 -0.63
N ASP A 742 -3.07 33.69 -0.18
CA ASP A 742 -3.57 32.33 0.05
C ASP A 742 -4.58 32.30 1.20
N ILE A 743 -4.38 33.13 2.23
CA ILE A 743 -5.32 33.29 3.35
C ILE A 743 -6.62 33.97 2.91
N GLU A 744 -6.56 34.95 2.02
CA GLU A 744 -7.77 35.60 1.47
C GLU A 744 -8.67 34.61 0.73
N GLU A 745 -8.07 33.62 0.09
CA GLU A 745 -8.79 32.55 -0.63
C GLU A 745 -9.45 31.51 0.30
N ILE A 746 -9.06 31.44 1.58
CA ILE A 746 -9.65 30.55 2.56
C ILE A 746 -11.01 31.09 3.00
N SER A 747 -12.03 30.23 3.00
CA SER A 747 -13.40 30.59 3.39
C SER A 747 -13.47 31.23 4.76
N GLN A 748 -14.41 32.18 4.95
CA GLN A 748 -14.62 32.84 6.23
C GLN A 748 -14.96 31.87 7.37
N GLU A 749 -15.62 30.77 7.05
CA GLU A 749 -15.97 29.71 8.01
C GLU A 749 -14.71 29.11 8.66
N ILE A 750 -13.66 28.86 7.89
CA ILE A 750 -12.39 28.31 8.38
C ILE A 750 -11.67 29.35 9.25
N ARG A 751 -11.62 30.59 8.78
CA ARG A 751 -10.93 31.71 9.48
C ARG A 751 -11.62 32.16 10.75
N LYS A 752 -12.93 31.95 10.88
CA LYS A 752 -13.71 32.37 12.04
C LYS A 752 -13.23 31.70 13.33
N GLY A 753 -12.84 32.51 14.31
CA GLY A 753 -12.40 32.07 15.63
C GLY A 753 -10.89 31.86 15.77
N ILE A 754 -10.11 32.15 14.73
CA ILE A 754 -8.65 32.18 14.76
C ILE A 754 -8.19 33.58 14.36
N GLU A 755 -7.27 34.12 15.13
CA GLU A 755 -6.53 35.32 14.80
C GLU A 755 -5.32 34.94 13.95
N ILE A 756 -5.27 35.38 12.69
CA ILE A 756 -4.16 35.12 11.79
C ILE A 756 -3.27 36.32 11.72
N ILE A 757 -2.01 36.17 12.14
CA ILE A 757 -1.03 37.26 12.18
C ILE A 757 0.04 37.00 11.11
N PHE A 758 0.22 37.98 10.24
CA PHE A 758 1.22 37.93 9.18
C PHE A 758 2.58 38.38 9.68
N VAL A 759 3.61 37.55 9.44
CA VAL A 759 4.98 37.81 9.92
C VAL A 759 5.98 37.79 8.76
N GLU A 760 6.97 38.68 8.80
CA GLU A 760 8.05 38.78 7.82
C GLU A 760 9.38 38.24 8.36
N ASN A 761 9.55 38.26 9.68
CA ASN A 761 10.77 37.83 10.36
C ASN A 761 10.46 37.12 11.68
N LEU A 762 11.44 36.37 12.19
CA LEU A 762 11.30 35.61 13.42
C LEU A 762 11.04 36.51 14.64
N GLN A 763 11.60 37.74 14.68
CA GLN A 763 11.39 38.63 15.80
C GLN A 763 9.90 38.93 16.04
N GLN A 764 9.13 39.15 14.98
CA GLN A 764 7.69 39.36 15.09
C GLN A 764 6.98 38.10 15.64
N VAL A 765 7.45 36.91 15.28
CA VAL A 765 6.91 35.67 15.83
C VAL A 765 7.18 35.55 17.32
N LEU A 766 8.39 35.90 17.77
CA LEU A 766 8.79 35.86 19.18
C LEU A 766 8.01 36.87 20.01
N ASP A 767 7.76 38.09 19.47
CA ASP A 767 6.98 39.13 20.14
C ASP A 767 5.52 38.72 20.41
N ILE A 768 4.98 37.81 19.56
CA ILE A 768 3.63 37.28 19.68
C ILE A 768 3.60 36.02 20.58
N ALA A 769 4.58 35.15 20.41
CA ALA A 769 4.59 33.84 21.00
C ALA A 769 5.12 33.80 22.43
N PHE A 770 6.06 34.68 22.80
CA PHE A 770 6.65 34.68 24.13
C PHE A 770 5.73 35.35 25.15
N VAL A 771 5.61 34.74 26.30
CA VAL A 771 4.96 35.37 27.44
C VAL A 771 5.89 36.48 27.99
N ARG A 772 5.53 37.73 27.77
CA ARG A 772 6.25 38.86 28.40
C ARG A 772 5.89 38.87 29.89
N GLY A 773 6.87 38.63 30.75
CA GLY A 773 6.70 38.90 32.19
C GLY A 773 6.33 40.35 32.41
N GLU A 774 5.28 40.61 33.22
CA GLU A 774 4.94 41.94 33.69
C GLU A 774 6.09 42.58 34.45
#